data_de42890b96279307be2efe16144cbd5f
#
_entry.id   de42890b96279307be2efe16144cbd5f
#
_cell.length_a   1.000
_cell.length_b   1.000
_cell.length_c   1.000
_cell.angle_alpha   90.00
_cell.angle_beta   90.00
_cell.angle_gamma   90.00
#
_symmetry.space_group_name_H-M   'P 1'
#
loop_
_entity.id
_entity.type
_entity.pdbx_description
1 polymer ?
#
loop_
_entity_poly.entity_id
_entity_poly.type
_entity_poly.pdbx_seq_one_letter_code
_entity_poly.pdbx_strand_id
1 'polypeptide(L)'
;MHAVRRCAAAVLALGLTAAVLNTPAQAADPDVLDVSFGGSFSSGNSYTAATGEVMGGTLTRRSGAETLDPARGLVLNGSGDGVTFQPGNPLSGGAVQRSFLVEVAFTPAATQGNLATVFGMGGALYGRYNGTNLQYGFDSEVGGDWQSVTKSVPAPAPDQQHVLALAYEVTGGTATLHAFLDGQQLPAAASAYGTATWHPTAGAQIGLGNDVHPAALQRGLAGSVRQVRLAPFTGAFDPADLRLARPVVSNTRLSVDFEGSVGASGSYVPALGEKADPAPVVAGGTITEPGRLRLSGHPAGIRWDAASLGEDPLRSGVLAETVLSPDVLVPGAGLVDLLGVAKLTAAGPRSLTLTAGGTSRTVPLQEPATKHGVRYHYLGLAVEPVDGGLAVTVLTAPGTAATRSTISLPTATTGEVRWLAGARGTAYGIAVSTFLNKPPTEAQALQALPCVVGKLDPATSMAVTPGECLTSLVAKASAIRPHPRQVAWQRMEQTAFIHFGVNTFTGLEWGHGDEDPDLFQPARLDTDQWARTLRDSGFKLAILTVKHHDGFLLYPSRYSDHSVASSSWRNGAGDVVREFADSMRRYGLKVGFYMSPADENQFLDGVYANGSPHTPRTIPTLVPGDDRAGQDLPTYTLTASDYGAYMLNQLYELLTEYGPVDEVWFDGAQGRIPPDKVETYDFTSWYQLIRGLAPQATIAVSGPDVRWVGNESGLSRPDEYTVVPTITKPNGAPDYALGYAAADQGSRRALLAGRDAGATALAWWPAESDVSIREGWFHHPEQEPRSLNQLTDIYYKSVGRNSVLLLNVPPDRDGRFDDRDVARLAEWRARLAAEMPSDVALHAPASGDGANPRAATDGNLDTAWVAPAASKGTLSVRLPTGTSVRRVVLGEDIRYGMQAESGVVEVQDGGTWRQVATFGAVGHKRILTLEAAVTTDALRVRILQSRAPVRLAQLSAY
;
A
#
# COMPACT_ATOMS: atom_id res chain seq x y z
N MET A 1 0.98 -24.82 -31.74
CA MET A 1 1.57 -23.48 -31.92
C MET A 1 0.56 -22.33 -32.02
N HIS A 2 -0.60 -22.49 -32.69
CA HIS A 2 -1.58 -21.38 -32.79
C HIS A 2 -2.53 -21.26 -31.58
N ALA A 3 -2.78 -22.32 -30.83
CA ALA A 3 -3.61 -22.32 -29.63
C ALA A 3 -2.91 -21.70 -28.41
N VAL A 4 -1.62 -21.99 -28.23
CA VAL A 4 -0.81 -21.45 -27.11
C VAL A 4 -0.65 -19.92 -27.20
N ARG A 5 -0.57 -19.36 -28.41
CA ARG A 5 -0.56 -17.90 -28.56
C ARG A 5 -1.89 -17.22 -28.19
N ARG A 6 -3.01 -17.96 -28.25
CA ARG A 6 -4.32 -17.43 -27.84
C ARG A 6 -4.56 -17.48 -26.33
N CYS A 7 -4.00 -18.46 -25.63
CA CYS A 7 -4.08 -18.51 -24.16
C CYS A 7 -3.19 -17.44 -23.51
N ALA A 8 -1.96 -17.24 -24.01
CA ALA A 8 -1.11 -16.15 -23.58
C ALA A 8 -1.74 -14.76 -23.87
N ALA A 9 -2.50 -14.64 -24.94
CA ALA A 9 -3.23 -13.40 -25.27
C ALA A 9 -4.47 -13.17 -24.39
N ALA A 10 -5.11 -14.21 -23.87
CA ALA A 10 -6.25 -14.07 -22.95
C ALA A 10 -5.81 -13.68 -21.53
N VAL A 11 -4.69 -14.23 -21.06
CA VAL A 11 -4.09 -13.80 -19.77
C VAL A 11 -3.50 -12.38 -19.89
N LEU A 12 -2.94 -12.02 -21.07
CA LEU A 12 -2.55 -10.63 -21.34
C LEU A 12 -3.76 -9.68 -21.47
N ALA A 13 -4.90 -10.16 -21.97
CA ALA A 13 -6.10 -9.32 -22.11
C ALA A 13 -6.79 -9.04 -20.76
N LEU A 14 -6.74 -9.97 -19.81
CA LEU A 14 -7.19 -9.72 -18.43
C LEU A 14 -6.19 -8.89 -17.61
N GLY A 15 -4.90 -9.01 -17.88
CA GLY A 15 -3.88 -8.12 -17.35
C GLY A 15 -3.91 -6.71 -17.96
N LEU A 16 -4.35 -6.57 -19.22
CA LEU A 16 -4.50 -5.28 -19.89
C LEU A 16 -5.78 -4.52 -19.49
N THR A 17 -6.84 -5.20 -19.06
CA THR A 17 -8.02 -4.49 -18.51
C THR A 17 -7.80 -4.01 -17.09
N ALA A 18 -6.94 -4.64 -16.31
CA ALA A 18 -6.48 -4.09 -15.03
C ALA A 18 -5.38 -3.00 -15.20
N ALA A 19 -4.61 -3.05 -16.31
CA ALA A 19 -3.62 -2.02 -16.63
C ALA A 19 -4.21 -0.75 -17.29
N VAL A 20 -5.45 -0.80 -17.77
CA VAL A 20 -6.16 0.39 -18.30
C VAL A 20 -6.77 1.25 -17.18
N LEU A 21 -6.77 0.75 -15.92
CA LEU A 21 -7.14 1.57 -14.75
C LEU A 21 -5.94 2.28 -14.10
N ASN A 22 -4.73 2.08 -14.60
CA ASN A 22 -3.55 2.87 -14.28
C ASN A 22 -3.01 3.60 -15.53
N THR A 23 -3.89 4.25 -16.29
CA THR A 23 -3.45 5.42 -17.05
C THR A 23 -2.93 6.43 -16.03
N PRO A 24 -1.73 7.02 -16.22
CA PRO A 24 -1.35 8.17 -15.43
C PRO A 24 -2.53 9.12 -15.48
N ALA A 25 -2.92 9.66 -14.32
CA ALA A 25 -4.04 10.59 -14.21
C ALA A 25 -3.99 11.48 -15.43
N GLN A 26 -5.01 11.40 -16.27
CA GLN A 26 -5.07 12.16 -17.51
C GLN A 26 -4.88 13.59 -17.06
N ALA A 27 -3.87 14.27 -17.57
CA ALA A 27 -3.55 15.63 -17.16
C ALA A 27 -4.87 16.39 -17.12
N ALA A 28 -5.27 16.85 -15.92
CA ALA A 28 -6.52 17.55 -15.76
C ALA A 28 -6.58 18.62 -16.84
N ASP A 29 -7.72 18.77 -17.51
CA ASP A 29 -7.90 19.83 -18.50
C ASP A 29 -7.45 21.15 -17.87
N PRO A 30 -6.71 22.01 -18.58
CA PRO A 30 -6.13 23.21 -17.98
C PRO A 30 -7.24 24.04 -17.33
N ASP A 31 -6.97 24.58 -16.15
CA ASP A 31 -7.92 25.46 -15.46
C ASP A 31 -8.40 26.58 -16.39
N VAL A 32 -9.70 26.81 -16.41
CA VAL A 32 -10.30 27.92 -17.16
C VAL A 32 -10.23 29.21 -16.35
N LEU A 33 -10.25 29.08 -15.03
CA LEU A 33 -10.12 30.20 -14.09
C LEU A 33 -9.36 29.66 -12.85
N ASP A 34 -8.31 30.34 -12.47
CA ASP A 34 -7.63 30.16 -11.17
C ASP A 34 -7.10 31.53 -10.75
N VAL A 35 -7.89 32.24 -9.96
CA VAL A 35 -7.65 33.65 -9.59
C VAL A 35 -7.67 33.77 -8.08
N SER A 36 -6.63 34.36 -7.53
CA SER A 36 -6.46 34.67 -6.10
C SER A 36 -6.69 36.15 -5.80
N PHE A 37 -7.20 36.90 -6.78
CA PHE A 37 -7.46 38.33 -6.70
C PHE A 37 -6.23 39.15 -6.32
N GLY A 38 -5.05 38.76 -6.77
CA GLY A 38 -3.79 39.47 -6.60
C GLY A 38 -3.56 40.58 -7.64
N GLY A 39 -4.40 40.66 -8.65
CA GLY A 39 -4.34 41.63 -9.73
C GLY A 39 -4.99 42.95 -9.40
N SER A 40 -5.61 43.61 -10.40
CA SER A 40 -6.25 44.92 -10.23
C SER A 40 -7.48 45.06 -11.10
N PHE A 41 -8.43 45.92 -10.68
CA PHE A 41 -9.54 46.32 -11.52
C PHE A 41 -9.20 47.61 -12.30
N SER A 42 -9.48 47.61 -13.60
CA SER A 42 -9.40 48.81 -14.44
C SER A 42 -10.51 49.81 -14.12
N SER A 43 -10.40 51.02 -14.62
CA SER A 43 -11.46 52.02 -14.56
C SER A 43 -12.76 51.60 -15.27
N GLY A 44 -12.69 50.60 -16.19
CA GLY A 44 -13.83 49.98 -16.85
C GLY A 44 -14.36 48.75 -16.14
N ASN A 45 -14.06 48.54 -14.88
CA ASN A 45 -14.50 47.44 -14.03
C ASN A 45 -13.96 46.04 -14.40
N SER A 46 -13.11 45.91 -15.42
CA SER A 46 -12.51 44.63 -15.80
C SER A 46 -11.31 44.30 -14.92
N TYR A 47 -11.20 43.04 -14.51
CA TYR A 47 -10.07 42.53 -13.74
C TYR A 47 -8.89 42.21 -14.65
N THR A 48 -7.71 42.60 -14.22
CA THR A 48 -6.42 42.26 -14.84
C THR A 48 -5.72 41.29 -13.88
N ALA A 49 -5.45 40.09 -14.35
CA ALA A 49 -4.84 39.02 -13.56
C ALA A 49 -3.39 39.34 -13.15
N ALA A 50 -3.01 38.94 -11.95
CA ALA A 50 -1.63 38.97 -11.50
C ALA A 50 -0.80 37.84 -12.15
N THR A 51 0.54 37.94 -12.04
CA THR A 51 1.42 36.85 -12.50
C THR A 51 1.12 35.55 -11.78
N GLY A 52 0.89 34.48 -12.52
CA GLY A 52 0.57 33.16 -12.00
C GLY A 52 -0.92 32.87 -11.88
N GLU A 53 -1.81 33.85 -12.06
CA GLU A 53 -3.25 33.62 -12.16
C GLU A 53 -3.63 33.17 -13.58
N VAL A 54 -4.64 32.27 -13.67
CA VAL A 54 -5.19 31.79 -14.94
C VAL A 54 -6.57 32.40 -15.15
N MET A 55 -6.78 33.03 -16.27
CA MET A 55 -8.07 33.63 -16.63
C MET A 55 -8.38 33.39 -18.11
N GLY A 56 -9.07 32.32 -18.40
CA GLY A 56 -9.53 31.96 -19.75
C GLY A 56 -10.81 32.64 -20.18
N GLY A 57 -11.00 33.92 -19.82
CA GLY A 57 -12.16 34.73 -20.11
C GLY A 57 -12.04 36.13 -19.56
N THR A 58 -13.18 36.80 -19.38
CA THR A 58 -13.25 38.17 -18.84
C THR A 58 -13.94 38.16 -17.49
N LEU A 59 -13.32 38.78 -16.47
CA LEU A 59 -13.89 38.93 -15.15
C LEU A 59 -14.16 40.42 -14.88
N THR A 60 -15.39 40.76 -14.48
CA THR A 60 -15.87 42.14 -14.31
C THR A 60 -16.59 42.35 -12.98
N ARG A 61 -16.36 43.47 -12.31
CA ARG A 61 -17.13 43.91 -11.14
C ARG A 61 -18.58 44.22 -11.53
N ARG A 62 -19.52 43.97 -10.63
CA ARG A 62 -20.95 44.23 -10.88
C ARG A 62 -21.40 45.58 -10.39
N SER A 63 -21.08 45.98 -9.17
CA SER A 63 -21.52 47.24 -8.57
C SER A 63 -20.50 48.37 -8.73
N GLY A 64 -19.24 48.02 -8.86
CA GLY A 64 -18.13 48.96 -8.79
C GLY A 64 -17.71 49.32 -7.34
N ALA A 65 -18.40 48.78 -6.35
CA ALA A 65 -18.06 48.94 -4.94
C ALA A 65 -17.13 47.86 -4.41
N GLU A 66 -16.95 46.80 -5.18
CA GLU A 66 -16.05 45.69 -4.86
C GLU A 66 -14.60 46.19 -4.82
N THR A 67 -13.89 45.83 -3.77
CA THR A 67 -12.48 46.19 -3.57
C THR A 67 -11.59 44.95 -3.49
N LEU A 68 -10.29 45.17 -3.72
CA LEU A 68 -9.27 44.11 -3.54
C LEU A 68 -8.47 44.42 -2.28
N ASP A 69 -8.30 43.40 -1.46
CA ASP A 69 -7.48 43.43 -0.26
C ASP A 69 -6.39 42.35 -0.39
N PRO A 70 -5.11 42.68 -0.19
CA PRO A 70 -4.02 41.69 -0.36
C PRO A 70 -4.16 40.44 0.51
N ALA A 71 -4.80 40.57 1.68
CA ALA A 71 -4.99 39.42 2.61
C ALA A 71 -6.31 38.68 2.39
N ARG A 72 -7.35 39.37 1.95
CA ARG A 72 -8.72 38.89 1.86
C ARG A 72 -9.16 38.51 0.45
N GLY A 73 -8.45 38.98 -0.56
CA GLY A 73 -8.85 38.89 -1.97
C GLY A 73 -9.96 39.90 -2.34
N LEU A 74 -11.01 39.42 -2.97
CA LEU A 74 -12.17 40.26 -3.37
C LEU A 74 -13.08 40.51 -2.16
N VAL A 75 -13.21 41.74 -1.74
CA VAL A 75 -14.08 42.18 -0.63
C VAL A 75 -15.45 42.59 -1.13
N LEU A 76 -16.50 42.08 -0.51
CA LEU A 76 -17.91 42.20 -0.88
C LEU A 76 -18.72 42.70 0.30
N ASN A 77 -19.62 43.67 0.07
CA ASN A 77 -20.46 44.29 1.11
C ASN A 77 -21.88 43.71 1.14
N GLY A 78 -22.15 42.65 0.37
CA GLY A 78 -23.51 42.08 0.22
C GLY A 78 -24.30 42.78 -0.91
N SER A 79 -25.61 42.61 -0.88
CA SER A 79 -26.61 43.17 -1.83
C SER A 79 -26.25 43.04 -3.32
N GLY A 80 -25.69 44.07 -3.94
CA GLY A 80 -25.38 44.09 -5.37
C GLY A 80 -23.94 43.68 -5.73
N ASP A 81 -23.07 43.50 -4.73
CA ASP A 81 -21.66 43.22 -4.96
C ASP A 81 -21.41 41.82 -5.51
N GLY A 82 -20.27 41.63 -6.20
CA GLY A 82 -19.83 40.40 -6.80
C GLY A 82 -19.11 40.66 -8.12
N VAL A 83 -18.57 39.60 -8.67
CA VAL A 83 -17.94 39.63 -10.00
C VAL A 83 -18.60 38.65 -10.94
N THR A 84 -18.62 38.98 -12.21
CA THR A 84 -19.13 38.12 -13.28
C THR A 84 -17.95 37.63 -14.11
N PHE A 85 -17.85 36.36 -14.28
CA PHE A 85 -16.88 35.72 -15.19
C PHE A 85 -17.58 35.30 -16.47
N GLN A 86 -17.08 35.78 -17.59
CA GLN A 86 -17.47 35.35 -18.93
C GLN A 86 -16.38 34.45 -19.49
N PRO A 87 -16.56 33.12 -19.55
CA PRO A 87 -15.58 32.24 -20.18
C PRO A 87 -15.36 32.58 -21.65
N GLY A 88 -14.09 32.58 -22.09
CA GLY A 88 -13.75 32.76 -23.51
C GLY A 88 -14.25 31.65 -24.41
N ASN A 89 -14.42 30.45 -23.85
CA ASN A 89 -15.08 29.32 -24.50
C ASN A 89 -16.32 28.94 -23.67
N PRO A 90 -17.53 29.05 -24.19
CA PRO A 90 -18.76 28.84 -23.42
C PRO A 90 -18.82 27.38 -22.88
N LEU A 91 -19.21 27.25 -21.61
CA LEU A 91 -19.42 25.93 -20.99
C LEU A 91 -20.63 25.19 -21.58
N SER A 92 -21.58 25.92 -22.17
CA SER A 92 -22.78 25.37 -22.85
C SER A 92 -23.54 26.40 -23.65
N GLY A 93 -24.45 25.93 -24.51
CA GLY A 93 -25.45 26.73 -25.21
C GLY A 93 -26.87 26.27 -24.83
N GLY A 94 -27.37 26.68 -23.65
CA GLY A 94 -28.69 26.27 -23.15
C GLY A 94 -28.59 25.29 -22.00
N ALA A 95 -28.44 24.00 -22.25
CA ALA A 95 -28.18 23.00 -21.23
C ALA A 95 -26.66 22.88 -20.94
N VAL A 96 -26.30 22.65 -19.68
CA VAL A 96 -24.91 22.46 -19.26
C VAL A 96 -24.50 21.00 -19.51
N GLN A 97 -23.83 20.76 -20.63
CA GLN A 97 -23.48 19.43 -21.12
C GLN A 97 -22.05 18.99 -20.78
N ARG A 98 -21.25 19.81 -20.14
CA ARG A 98 -19.87 19.53 -19.77
C ARG A 98 -19.72 19.39 -18.27
N SER A 99 -18.93 18.44 -17.87
CA SER A 99 -18.50 18.29 -16.48
C SER A 99 -17.45 19.33 -16.14
N PHE A 100 -17.57 19.91 -14.95
CA PHE A 100 -16.59 20.86 -14.42
C PHE A 100 -16.62 20.90 -12.90
N LEU A 101 -15.50 21.30 -12.33
CA LEU A 101 -15.30 21.54 -10.91
C LEU A 101 -15.17 23.05 -10.69
N VAL A 102 -15.91 23.59 -9.74
CA VAL A 102 -15.69 24.93 -9.21
C VAL A 102 -15.35 24.85 -7.73
N GLU A 103 -14.33 25.59 -7.32
CA GLU A 103 -13.91 25.71 -5.94
C GLU A 103 -13.82 27.20 -5.61
N VAL A 104 -14.45 27.62 -4.52
CA VAL A 104 -14.47 29.01 -4.05
C VAL A 104 -14.02 29.05 -2.60
N ALA A 105 -12.89 29.68 -2.34
CA ALA A 105 -12.43 30.02 -0.99
C ALA A 105 -13.01 31.37 -0.58
N PHE A 106 -13.83 31.39 0.45
CA PHE A 106 -14.58 32.57 0.88
C PHE A 106 -14.65 32.70 2.39
N THR A 107 -14.83 33.92 2.87
CA THR A 107 -15.05 34.23 4.28
C THR A 107 -16.40 34.98 4.39
N PRO A 108 -17.47 34.37 4.92
CA PRO A 108 -18.76 35.02 5.08
C PRO A 108 -18.74 35.93 6.28
N ALA A 109 -19.37 37.10 6.18
CA ALA A 109 -19.68 37.95 7.33
C ALA A 109 -20.74 37.32 8.23
N ALA A 110 -20.88 37.78 9.45
CA ALA A 110 -21.81 37.26 10.44
C ALA A 110 -23.28 37.30 9.99
N THR A 111 -23.63 38.27 9.13
CA THR A 111 -24.99 38.40 8.60
C THR A 111 -24.95 38.26 7.08
N GLN A 112 -25.73 37.36 6.56
CA GLN A 112 -25.90 37.13 5.13
C GLN A 112 -27.31 37.55 4.69
N GLY A 113 -27.42 38.12 3.48
CA GLY A 113 -28.71 38.33 2.84
C GLY A 113 -29.40 37.00 2.45
N ASN A 114 -30.72 37.06 2.24
CA ASN A 114 -31.43 35.91 1.72
C ASN A 114 -30.92 35.56 0.32
N LEU A 115 -30.58 34.27 0.11
CA LEU A 115 -29.96 33.76 -1.11
C LEU A 115 -28.60 34.39 -1.46
N ALA A 116 -27.86 34.92 -0.47
CA ALA A 116 -26.51 35.40 -0.68
C ALA A 116 -25.64 34.29 -1.33
N THR A 117 -25.14 34.57 -2.51
CA THR A 117 -24.59 33.55 -3.41
C THR A 117 -23.06 33.56 -3.35
N VAL A 118 -22.46 32.45 -3.02
CA VAL A 118 -21.02 32.18 -3.10
C VAL A 118 -20.60 31.95 -4.56
N PHE A 119 -21.37 31.10 -5.23
CA PHE A 119 -21.19 30.75 -6.64
C PHE A 119 -22.56 30.59 -7.29
N GLY A 120 -22.79 31.18 -8.48
CA GLY A 120 -24.04 31.05 -9.22
C GLY A 120 -23.85 31.07 -10.73
N MET A 121 -24.57 30.20 -11.41
CA MET A 121 -24.61 30.09 -12.87
C MET A 121 -26.03 30.41 -13.36
N GLY A 122 -26.55 31.56 -13.00
CA GLY A 122 -27.85 32.07 -13.47
C GLY A 122 -29.02 31.13 -13.15
N GLY A 123 -29.02 30.51 -11.97
CA GLY A 123 -30.01 29.54 -11.56
C GLY A 123 -29.70 28.11 -12.00
N ALA A 124 -28.91 27.89 -13.05
CA ALA A 124 -28.59 26.56 -13.54
C ALA A 124 -27.82 25.74 -12.49
N LEU A 125 -26.90 26.36 -11.77
CA LEU A 125 -26.11 25.72 -10.71
C LEU A 125 -25.76 26.78 -9.68
N TYR A 126 -25.80 26.45 -8.38
CA TYR A 126 -25.57 27.41 -7.30
C TYR A 126 -25.06 26.79 -6.02
N GLY A 127 -24.28 27.62 -5.29
CA GLY A 127 -23.96 27.48 -3.87
C GLY A 127 -24.29 28.79 -3.18
N ARG A 128 -25.27 28.81 -2.26
CA ARG A 128 -25.83 30.06 -1.71
C ARG A 128 -26.38 29.89 -0.29
N TYR A 129 -26.48 30.97 0.44
CA TYR A 129 -27.15 30.98 1.74
C TYR A 129 -28.66 30.94 1.57
N ASN A 130 -29.34 30.22 2.48
CA ASN A 130 -30.79 30.28 2.62
C ASN A 130 -31.10 30.25 4.14
N GLY A 131 -31.27 31.45 4.70
CA GLY A 131 -31.35 31.63 6.15
C GLY A 131 -30.07 31.18 6.84
N THR A 132 -30.18 30.23 7.76
CA THR A 132 -29.06 29.65 8.51
C THR A 132 -28.40 28.43 7.82
N ASN A 133 -28.76 28.15 6.58
CA ASN A 133 -28.25 27.02 5.83
C ASN A 133 -27.43 27.48 4.61
N LEU A 134 -26.46 26.68 4.23
CA LEU A 134 -25.83 26.67 2.93
C LEU A 134 -26.59 25.70 2.00
N GLN A 135 -27.15 26.23 0.93
CA GLN A 135 -27.90 25.50 -0.07
C GLN A 135 -27.07 25.37 -1.33
N TYR A 136 -27.06 24.19 -1.94
CA TYR A 136 -26.42 23.92 -3.23
C TYR A 136 -27.28 23.01 -4.07
N GLY A 137 -27.18 23.17 -5.40
CA GLY A 137 -28.01 22.41 -6.30
C GLY A 137 -27.95 22.96 -7.72
N PHE A 138 -28.84 22.44 -8.55
CA PHE A 138 -29.03 22.88 -9.92
C PHE A 138 -30.49 22.73 -10.38
N ASP A 139 -30.86 23.49 -11.41
CA ASP A 139 -32.17 23.46 -12.00
C ASP A 139 -32.10 22.87 -13.41
N SER A 140 -33.10 22.04 -13.75
CA SER A 140 -33.26 21.44 -15.09
C SER A 140 -34.62 21.86 -15.66
N GLU A 141 -34.70 22.15 -16.97
CA GLU A 141 -35.97 22.39 -17.64
C GLU A 141 -36.42 21.12 -18.36
N VAL A 142 -37.62 20.66 -18.04
CA VAL A 142 -38.20 19.44 -18.63
C VAL A 142 -39.62 19.74 -19.14
N GLY A 143 -39.78 19.73 -20.44
CA GLY A 143 -41.09 19.99 -21.06
C GLY A 143 -41.66 21.38 -20.80
N GLY A 144 -40.81 22.37 -20.50
CA GLY A 144 -41.21 23.72 -20.16
C GLY A 144 -41.38 24.00 -18.66
N ASP A 145 -41.25 22.97 -17.82
CA ASP A 145 -41.31 23.08 -16.35
C ASP A 145 -39.91 23.01 -15.73
N TRP A 146 -39.68 23.86 -14.72
CA TRP A 146 -38.42 23.89 -13.96
C TRP A 146 -38.45 22.88 -12.82
N GLN A 147 -37.43 22.00 -12.81
CA GLN A 147 -37.24 21.00 -11.78
C GLN A 147 -35.93 21.33 -11.03
N SER A 148 -36.05 21.58 -9.74
CA SER A 148 -34.88 21.89 -8.87
C SER A 148 -34.41 20.69 -8.11
N VAL A 149 -33.09 20.42 -8.17
CA VAL A 149 -32.42 19.41 -7.36
C VAL A 149 -31.55 20.13 -6.34
N THR A 150 -32.02 20.22 -5.13
CA THR A 150 -31.42 21.04 -4.08
C THR A 150 -31.10 20.22 -2.82
N LYS A 151 -29.95 20.51 -2.23
CA LYS A 151 -29.52 20.04 -0.89
C LYS A 151 -29.21 21.25 0.00
N SER A 152 -29.35 21.06 1.31
CA SER A 152 -29.05 22.08 2.31
C SER A 152 -28.30 21.46 3.49
N VAL A 153 -27.30 22.18 3.98
CA VAL A 153 -26.54 21.85 5.18
C VAL A 153 -26.45 23.11 6.06
N PRO A 154 -26.13 22.99 7.36
CA PRO A 154 -25.87 24.15 8.19
C PRO A 154 -24.85 25.08 7.55
N ALA A 155 -25.10 26.39 7.60
CA ALA A 155 -24.16 27.37 7.06
C ALA A 155 -22.82 27.33 7.81
N PRO A 156 -21.69 27.54 7.12
CA PRO A 156 -20.40 27.62 7.75
C PRO A 156 -20.28 28.82 8.71
N ALA A 157 -19.37 28.70 9.67
CA ALA A 157 -19.20 29.74 10.69
C ALA A 157 -18.78 31.09 10.06
N PRO A 158 -19.32 32.22 10.50
CA PRO A 158 -18.91 33.50 9.99
C PRO A 158 -17.49 33.87 10.41
N ASP A 159 -16.92 34.87 9.70
CA ASP A 159 -15.59 35.44 9.95
C ASP A 159 -14.44 34.41 9.93
N GLN A 160 -14.69 33.25 9.31
CA GLN A 160 -13.70 32.20 9.06
C GLN A 160 -13.69 31.86 7.57
N GLN A 161 -12.49 31.57 7.04
CA GLN A 161 -12.38 31.15 5.65
C GLN A 161 -12.90 29.71 5.50
N HIS A 162 -13.70 29.51 4.47
CA HIS A 162 -14.26 28.23 4.06
C HIS A 162 -14.00 27.98 2.59
N VAL A 163 -14.03 26.73 2.16
CA VAL A 163 -14.01 26.39 0.73
C VAL A 163 -15.23 25.57 0.38
N LEU A 164 -16.04 26.10 -0.50
CA LEU A 164 -17.11 25.36 -1.17
C LEU A 164 -16.58 24.84 -2.49
N ALA A 165 -16.64 23.51 -2.70
CA ALA A 165 -16.38 22.92 -3.99
C ALA A 165 -17.64 22.21 -4.52
N LEU A 166 -17.94 22.44 -5.78
CA LEU A 166 -19.06 21.87 -6.50
C LEU A 166 -18.54 21.21 -7.78
N ALA A 167 -18.55 19.88 -7.84
CA ALA A 167 -18.20 19.14 -9.04
C ALA A 167 -19.47 18.66 -9.74
N TYR A 168 -19.74 19.27 -10.87
CA TYR A 168 -20.88 18.94 -11.71
C TYR A 168 -20.48 17.91 -12.75
N GLU A 169 -20.96 16.69 -12.60
CA GLU A 169 -20.64 15.55 -13.45
C GLU A 169 -21.80 15.23 -14.37
N VAL A 170 -21.55 15.11 -15.66
CA VAL A 170 -22.53 14.71 -16.66
C VAL A 170 -22.16 13.36 -17.22
N THR A 171 -23.08 12.39 -17.06
CA THR A 171 -22.91 11.03 -17.59
C THR A 171 -24.22 10.52 -18.19
N GLY A 172 -24.21 10.10 -19.46
CA GLY A 172 -25.37 9.51 -20.11
C GLY A 172 -26.62 10.41 -20.21
N GLY A 173 -26.42 11.74 -20.23
CA GLY A 173 -27.52 12.71 -20.32
C GLY A 173 -28.17 13.05 -18.97
N THR A 174 -27.65 12.54 -17.87
CA THR A 174 -28.02 12.92 -16.51
C THR A 174 -26.89 13.66 -15.83
N ALA A 175 -27.19 14.38 -14.73
CA ALA A 175 -26.18 15.11 -13.98
C ALA A 175 -26.18 14.74 -12.51
N THR A 176 -24.99 14.71 -11.95
CA THR A 176 -24.75 14.58 -10.51
C THR A 176 -23.88 15.75 -10.03
N LEU A 177 -24.30 16.38 -8.97
CA LEU A 177 -23.52 17.42 -8.30
C LEU A 177 -22.92 16.85 -7.02
N HIS A 178 -21.61 16.67 -7.02
CA HIS A 178 -20.84 16.37 -5.82
C HIS A 178 -20.47 17.70 -5.14
N ALA A 179 -20.67 17.77 -3.85
CA ALA A 179 -20.39 18.99 -3.10
C ALA A 179 -19.47 18.69 -1.92
N PHE A 180 -18.59 19.65 -1.62
CA PHE A 180 -17.66 19.58 -0.49
C PHE A 180 -17.62 20.95 0.20
N LEU A 181 -17.60 20.92 1.52
CA LEU A 181 -17.36 22.10 2.35
C LEU A 181 -16.18 21.84 3.25
N ASP A 182 -15.14 22.65 3.15
CA ASP A 182 -13.89 22.50 3.90
C ASP A 182 -13.27 21.09 3.74
N GLY A 183 -13.38 20.51 2.54
CA GLY A 183 -12.89 19.18 2.20
C GLY A 183 -13.76 18.01 2.69
N GLN A 184 -14.84 18.28 3.39
CA GLN A 184 -15.82 17.27 3.80
C GLN A 184 -16.86 17.08 2.71
N GLN A 185 -17.03 15.86 2.26
CA GLN A 185 -18.06 15.54 1.26
C GLN A 185 -19.45 15.73 1.87
N LEU A 186 -20.28 16.46 1.14
CA LEU A 186 -21.68 16.70 1.44
C LEU A 186 -22.59 15.73 0.65
N PRO A 187 -23.87 15.58 1.01
CA PRO A 187 -24.80 14.77 0.25
C PRO A 187 -24.88 15.18 -1.21
N ALA A 188 -24.65 14.28 -2.14
CA ALA A 188 -24.73 14.58 -3.58
C ALA A 188 -26.16 14.92 -4.02
N ALA A 189 -26.28 15.82 -4.98
CA ALA A 189 -27.53 16.14 -5.65
C ALA A 189 -27.53 15.52 -7.05
N ALA A 190 -28.29 14.44 -7.23
CA ALA A 190 -28.40 13.75 -8.52
C ALA A 190 -29.77 14.00 -9.15
N SER A 191 -29.79 14.27 -10.44
CA SER A 191 -31.02 14.57 -11.16
C SER A 191 -31.57 13.36 -11.91
N ALA A 192 -32.82 13.03 -11.68
CA ALA A 192 -33.59 12.16 -12.55
C ALA A 192 -34.16 12.91 -13.80
N TYR A 193 -33.95 14.22 -13.87
CA TYR A 193 -34.57 15.10 -14.86
C TYR A 193 -33.62 15.61 -15.96
N GLY A 194 -32.37 15.08 -16.01
CA GLY A 194 -31.42 15.48 -17.04
C GLY A 194 -30.33 16.43 -16.51
N THR A 195 -29.74 17.21 -17.39
CA THR A 195 -28.66 18.16 -17.10
C THR A 195 -29.18 19.52 -16.65
N ALA A 196 -28.35 20.32 -15.96
CA ALA A 196 -28.69 21.70 -15.58
C ALA A 196 -28.96 22.57 -16.80
N THR A 197 -29.93 23.48 -16.68
CA THR A 197 -30.35 24.37 -17.77
C THR A 197 -30.18 25.83 -17.34
N TRP A 198 -29.57 26.68 -18.19
CA TRP A 198 -29.49 28.10 -17.96
C TRP A 198 -30.85 28.77 -18.01
N HIS A 199 -31.13 29.65 -17.07
CA HIS A 199 -32.26 30.53 -17.19
C HIS A 199 -32.07 31.46 -18.40
N PRO A 200 -33.11 31.66 -19.25
CA PRO A 200 -32.97 32.39 -20.52
C PRO A 200 -32.42 33.81 -20.38
N THR A 201 -32.62 34.46 -19.24
CA THR A 201 -32.20 35.83 -18.97
C THR A 201 -30.81 35.95 -18.37
N ALA A 202 -30.14 34.86 -18.05
CA ALA A 202 -28.86 34.87 -17.33
C ALA A 202 -27.61 34.93 -18.27
N GLY A 203 -27.79 34.51 -19.53
CA GLY A 203 -26.65 34.31 -20.40
C GLY A 203 -25.70 33.22 -19.85
N ALA A 204 -24.68 32.86 -20.59
CA ALA A 204 -23.70 31.81 -20.13
C ALA A 204 -22.58 32.45 -19.27
N GLN A 205 -22.96 33.18 -18.22
CA GLN A 205 -22.07 33.86 -17.29
C GLN A 205 -22.06 33.18 -15.92
N ILE A 206 -20.96 33.32 -15.22
CA ILE A 206 -20.73 32.79 -13.89
C ILE A 206 -20.59 33.94 -12.91
N GLY A 207 -21.36 33.90 -11.81
CA GLY A 207 -21.29 34.86 -10.72
C GLY A 207 -20.45 34.30 -9.56
N LEU A 208 -19.55 35.12 -9.06
CA LEU A 208 -18.74 34.87 -7.87
C LEU A 208 -19.06 35.91 -6.82
N GLY A 209 -19.46 35.44 -5.63
CA GLY A 209 -19.96 36.30 -4.58
C GLY A 209 -21.33 36.92 -4.91
N ASN A 210 -21.95 36.55 -6.00
CA ASN A 210 -23.31 36.92 -6.39
C ASN A 210 -23.81 35.98 -7.50
N ASP A 211 -25.14 35.91 -7.70
CA ASP A 211 -25.73 35.23 -8.85
C ASP A 211 -25.82 36.17 -10.07
N VAL A 212 -25.79 35.60 -11.27
CA VAL A 212 -25.88 36.37 -12.52
C VAL A 212 -27.31 36.60 -13.00
N HIS A 213 -28.32 36.07 -12.32
CA HIS A 213 -29.71 36.29 -12.67
C HIS A 213 -30.12 37.75 -12.51
N PRO A 214 -30.90 38.40 -13.44
CA PRO A 214 -31.25 39.80 -13.36
C PRO A 214 -31.94 40.23 -12.07
N ALA A 215 -32.77 39.36 -11.50
CA ALA A 215 -33.42 39.61 -10.21
C ALA A 215 -32.46 39.48 -9.00
N ALA A 216 -31.25 39.09 -9.23
CA ALA A 216 -30.28 38.68 -8.18
C ALA A 216 -29.34 39.82 -7.78
N LEU A 217 -29.54 41.05 -8.20
CA LEU A 217 -28.73 42.22 -7.77
C LEU A 217 -28.65 42.39 -6.24
N GLN A 218 -29.52 41.71 -5.48
CA GLN A 218 -29.54 41.71 -4.02
C GLN A 218 -29.02 40.42 -3.39
N ARG A 219 -28.49 39.50 -4.17
CA ARG A 219 -28.00 38.20 -3.69
C ARG A 219 -26.49 38.15 -3.48
N GLY A 220 -25.88 39.30 -3.29
CA GLY A 220 -24.45 39.40 -3.04
C GLY A 220 -24.06 38.79 -1.69
N LEU A 221 -22.91 38.14 -1.68
CA LEU A 221 -22.25 37.67 -0.47
C LEU A 221 -21.74 38.85 0.33
N ALA A 222 -22.00 38.92 1.60
CA ALA A 222 -21.29 39.82 2.51
C ALA A 222 -20.05 39.08 3.05
N GLY A 223 -18.85 39.65 2.86
CA GLY A 223 -17.60 39.04 3.28
C GLY A 223 -16.49 39.18 2.23
N SER A 224 -15.79 38.11 1.93
CA SER A 224 -14.75 38.13 0.91
C SER A 224 -14.65 36.79 0.16
N VAL A 225 -14.15 36.88 -1.09
CA VAL A 225 -13.74 35.70 -1.87
C VAL A 225 -12.23 35.80 -2.11
N ARG A 226 -11.51 34.87 -1.54
CA ARG A 226 -10.04 34.86 -1.58
C ARG A 226 -9.49 34.26 -2.86
N GLN A 227 -10.09 33.15 -3.29
CA GLN A 227 -9.66 32.44 -4.48
C GLN A 227 -10.84 31.71 -5.12
N VAL A 228 -10.80 31.62 -6.43
CA VAL A 228 -11.73 30.79 -7.20
C VAL A 228 -10.97 29.98 -8.23
N ARG A 229 -11.37 28.73 -8.36
CA ARG A 229 -10.86 27.86 -9.42
C ARG A 229 -12.03 27.25 -10.17
N LEU A 230 -11.94 27.21 -11.50
CA LEU A 230 -12.88 26.53 -12.39
C LEU A 230 -12.08 25.66 -13.35
N ALA A 231 -12.30 24.37 -13.30
CA ALA A 231 -11.62 23.39 -14.13
C ALA A 231 -12.62 22.44 -14.77
N PRO A 232 -12.63 22.27 -16.10
CA PRO A 232 -13.38 21.20 -16.73
C PRO A 232 -12.73 19.85 -16.43
N PHE A 233 -13.52 18.79 -16.49
CA PHE A 233 -13.01 17.42 -16.43
C PHE A 233 -13.80 16.49 -17.33
N THR A 234 -13.26 15.32 -17.62
CA THR A 234 -13.88 14.28 -18.43
C THR A 234 -13.96 12.99 -17.65
N GLY A 235 -15.03 12.21 -17.84
CA GLY A 235 -15.27 10.97 -17.08
C GLY A 235 -15.92 11.22 -15.71
N ALA A 236 -15.79 10.24 -14.80
CA ALA A 236 -16.28 10.37 -13.44
C ALA A 236 -15.41 11.36 -12.64
N PHE A 237 -16.06 12.07 -11.71
CA PHE A 237 -15.35 13.00 -10.83
C PHE A 237 -14.45 12.23 -9.84
N ASP A 238 -13.19 12.63 -9.76
CA ASP A 238 -12.25 12.15 -8.76
C ASP A 238 -12.04 13.22 -7.67
N PRO A 239 -12.34 12.96 -6.40
CA PRO A 239 -12.03 13.88 -5.30
C PRO A 239 -10.55 14.29 -5.22
N ALA A 240 -9.63 13.56 -5.84
CA ALA A 240 -8.24 13.96 -5.97
C ALA A 240 -8.03 15.21 -6.85
N ASP A 241 -9.00 15.57 -7.68
CA ASP A 241 -8.97 16.79 -8.51
C ASP A 241 -9.25 18.08 -7.74
N LEU A 242 -9.79 17.99 -6.52
CA LEU A 242 -9.93 19.11 -5.60
C LEU A 242 -8.57 19.72 -5.30
N ARG A 243 -8.43 21.03 -5.38
CA ARG A 243 -7.21 21.77 -5.00
C ARG A 243 -7.42 22.68 -3.81
N LEU A 244 -8.48 23.48 -3.82
CA LEU A 244 -8.79 24.41 -2.75
C LEU A 244 -9.55 23.72 -1.61
N ALA A 245 -10.48 22.83 -1.93
CA ALA A 245 -11.29 22.10 -0.97
C ALA A 245 -10.67 20.77 -0.50
N ARG A 246 -9.44 20.49 -0.85
CA ARG A 246 -8.76 19.31 -0.29
C ARG A 246 -8.83 19.38 1.23
N PRO A 247 -9.22 18.29 1.90
CA PRO A 247 -9.05 18.20 3.34
C PRO A 247 -7.59 18.49 3.63
N VAL A 248 -7.35 19.37 4.58
CA VAL A 248 -6.07 19.96 4.95
C VAL A 248 -4.93 18.96 4.86
N VAL A 249 -4.42 18.70 3.69
CA VAL A 249 -3.07 18.19 3.48
C VAL A 249 -2.38 19.25 2.67
N SER A 250 -1.93 20.16 3.38
CA SER A 250 -0.84 21.05 3.18
C SER A 250 0.14 20.53 2.17
N ASN A 251 0.48 21.34 1.25
CA ASN A 251 1.63 21.08 0.42
C ASN A 251 2.86 21.09 1.33
N THR A 252 3.25 19.91 1.82
CA THR A 252 4.43 19.76 2.69
C THR A 252 5.65 20.22 1.92
N ARG A 253 6.31 21.27 2.43
CA ARG A 253 7.50 21.86 1.83
C ARG A 253 8.78 21.28 2.42
N LEU A 254 8.76 20.99 3.70
CA LEU A 254 9.83 20.32 4.43
C LEU A 254 9.21 19.21 5.28
N SER A 255 9.83 18.03 5.27
CA SER A 255 9.51 16.94 6.20
C SER A 255 10.76 16.12 6.43
N VAL A 256 11.35 16.25 7.61
CA VAL A 256 12.60 15.63 8.01
C VAL A 256 12.38 14.91 9.34
N ASP A 257 12.63 13.63 9.37
CA ASP A 257 12.55 12.78 10.55
C ASP A 257 13.94 12.32 11.05
N PHE A 258 14.97 12.97 10.55
CA PHE A 258 16.37 12.76 10.92
C PHE A 258 16.92 11.35 10.66
N GLU A 259 16.42 10.69 9.63
CA GLU A 259 16.98 9.42 9.13
C GLU A 259 18.26 9.62 8.30
N GLY A 260 18.47 10.80 7.76
CA GLY A 260 19.64 11.18 6.96
C GLY A 260 20.90 11.40 7.77
N SER A 261 21.73 12.30 7.31
CA SER A 261 23.00 12.64 7.99
C SER A 261 23.25 14.14 7.99
N VAL A 262 24.08 14.60 8.92
CA VAL A 262 24.55 15.98 8.97
C VAL A 262 25.98 16.02 8.43
N GLY A 263 26.18 16.74 7.32
CA GLY A 263 27.51 16.93 6.72
C GLY A 263 28.41 17.86 7.55
N ALA A 264 29.69 17.90 7.21
CA ALA A 264 30.68 18.73 7.91
C ALA A 264 30.35 20.22 7.93
N SER A 265 29.62 20.73 6.92
CA SER A 265 29.11 22.10 6.85
C SER A 265 27.88 22.37 7.69
N GLY A 266 27.33 21.34 8.34
CA GLY A 266 26.02 21.39 9.00
C GLY A 266 24.82 21.22 8.06
N SER A 267 25.01 21.12 6.75
CA SER A 267 23.92 20.84 5.81
C SER A 267 23.37 19.44 6.05
N TYR A 268 22.06 19.34 6.15
CA TYR A 268 21.38 18.05 6.29
C TYR A 268 21.32 17.33 4.94
N VAL A 269 21.67 16.06 4.93
CA VAL A 269 21.55 15.19 3.75
C VAL A 269 20.36 14.26 4.00
N PRO A 270 19.23 14.47 3.28
CA PRO A 270 18.00 13.73 3.54
C PRO A 270 18.13 12.25 3.17
N ALA A 271 17.46 11.41 3.95
CA ALA A 271 17.25 10.02 3.63
C ALA A 271 16.13 9.83 2.62
N LEU A 272 15.96 8.61 2.14
CA LEU A 272 14.84 8.25 1.27
C LEU A 272 13.50 8.52 1.97
N GLY A 273 12.62 9.25 1.31
CA GLY A 273 11.29 9.59 1.84
C GLY A 273 11.23 10.91 2.59
N GLU A 274 12.37 11.50 2.98
CA GLU A 274 12.40 12.84 3.53
C GLU A 274 12.31 13.88 2.42
N LYS A 275 11.58 14.97 2.70
CA LYS A 275 11.47 16.13 1.82
C LYS A 275 12.26 17.28 2.41
N ALA A 276 13.37 17.62 1.81
CA ALA A 276 14.31 18.59 2.34
C ALA A 276 14.98 19.42 1.22
N ASP A 277 14.18 20.17 0.47
CA ASP A 277 14.64 21.07 -0.58
C ASP A 277 14.05 22.48 -0.37
N PRO A 278 14.85 23.50 -0.06
CA PRO A 278 16.29 23.40 0.24
C PRO A 278 16.59 22.60 1.51
N ALA A 279 17.78 22.02 1.59
CA ALA A 279 18.19 21.25 2.75
C ALA A 279 18.35 22.15 3.98
N PRO A 280 17.80 21.76 5.16
CA PRO A 280 18.00 22.53 6.37
C PRO A 280 19.45 22.48 6.86
N VAL A 281 19.87 23.50 7.58
CA VAL A 281 21.19 23.58 8.21
C VAL A 281 21.05 23.29 9.70
N VAL A 282 21.78 22.30 10.18
CA VAL A 282 21.82 21.87 11.59
C VAL A 282 23.12 22.35 12.21
N ALA A 283 23.03 23.18 13.24
CA ALA A 283 24.16 23.63 14.04
C ALA A 283 24.16 22.90 15.39
N GLY A 284 25.34 22.44 15.86
CA GLY A 284 25.50 21.82 17.19
C GLY A 284 24.60 20.58 17.40
N GLY A 285 24.31 19.85 16.33
CA GLY A 285 23.49 18.65 16.36
C GLY A 285 24.20 17.45 15.70
N THR A 286 23.94 16.25 16.20
CA THR A 286 24.43 14.98 15.64
C THR A 286 23.32 13.96 15.57
N ILE A 287 23.24 13.21 14.48
CA ILE A 287 22.37 12.05 14.38
C ILE A 287 23.02 10.91 15.16
N THR A 288 22.44 10.54 16.28
CA THR A 288 22.96 9.47 17.15
C THR A 288 22.43 8.09 16.75
N GLU A 289 21.20 8.07 16.23
CA GLU A 289 20.49 6.92 15.67
C GLU A 289 19.57 7.45 14.57
N PRO A 290 19.23 6.69 13.54
CA PRO A 290 18.20 7.09 12.60
C PRO A 290 16.91 7.54 13.32
N GLY A 291 16.34 8.68 12.92
CA GLY A 291 15.19 9.28 13.58
C GLY A 291 15.47 10.07 14.86
N ARG A 292 16.75 10.33 15.21
CA ARG A 292 17.12 11.03 16.46
C ARG A 292 18.25 12.02 16.26
N LEU A 293 17.90 13.30 16.15
CA LEU A 293 18.87 14.40 16.20
C LEU A 293 19.11 14.82 17.65
N ARG A 294 20.34 14.64 18.15
CA ARG A 294 20.74 15.13 19.47
C ARG A 294 21.39 16.49 19.36
N LEU A 295 20.88 17.44 20.10
CA LEU A 295 21.34 18.82 20.18
C LEU A 295 22.19 19.03 21.42
N SER A 296 23.27 19.80 21.27
CA SER A 296 24.29 19.99 22.33
C SER A 296 24.10 21.25 23.17
N GLY A 297 23.14 22.10 22.90
CA GLY A 297 22.97 23.41 23.53
C GLY A 297 23.54 24.54 22.65
N HIS A 298 23.72 25.75 23.20
CA HIS A 298 24.17 26.87 22.38
C HIS A 298 25.54 26.59 21.73
N PRO A 299 25.78 26.77 20.41
CA PRO A 299 24.84 27.42 19.44
C PRO A 299 23.94 26.48 18.67
N ALA A 300 23.47 25.38 19.26
CA ALA A 300 22.62 24.41 18.59
C ALA A 300 21.32 25.02 18.02
N GLY A 301 20.83 24.46 16.93
CA GLY A 301 19.57 24.83 16.30
C GLY A 301 19.49 24.35 14.85
N ILE A 302 18.31 24.49 14.28
CA ILE A 302 18.03 24.13 12.89
C ILE A 302 17.44 25.35 12.19
N ARG A 303 17.87 25.63 10.98
CA ARG A 303 17.30 26.68 10.13
C ARG A 303 17.00 26.15 8.73
N TRP A 304 15.94 26.65 8.15
CA TRP A 304 15.52 26.31 6.80
C TRP A 304 15.14 27.57 6.05
N ASP A 305 15.62 27.70 4.81
CA ASP A 305 15.31 28.80 3.94
C ASP A 305 13.87 28.63 3.39
N ALA A 306 13.04 29.63 3.63
CA ALA A 306 11.64 29.61 3.27
C ALA A 306 11.36 30.08 1.82
N ALA A 307 12.38 30.25 0.98
CA ALA A 307 12.22 30.69 -0.41
C ALA A 307 11.27 29.77 -1.22
N SER A 308 11.21 28.48 -0.89
CA SER A 308 10.29 27.54 -1.51
C SER A 308 8.80 27.78 -1.17
N LEU A 309 8.48 28.66 -0.22
CA LEU A 309 7.11 29.11 0.06
C LEU A 309 6.59 30.16 -0.92
N GLY A 310 7.46 30.69 -1.81
CA GLY A 310 7.15 31.70 -2.79
C GLY A 310 7.46 33.13 -2.32
N GLU A 311 7.19 34.12 -3.19
CA GLU A 311 7.53 35.52 -2.93
C GLU A 311 6.77 36.15 -1.74
N ASP A 312 5.56 35.66 -1.46
CA ASP A 312 4.77 36.05 -0.29
C ASP A 312 4.37 34.80 0.53
N PRO A 313 5.23 34.38 1.46
CA PRO A 313 4.99 33.14 2.24
C PRO A 313 3.77 33.24 3.18
N LEU A 314 3.26 34.44 3.44
CA LEU A 314 2.10 34.69 4.32
C LEU A 314 0.76 34.77 3.57
N ARG A 315 0.79 34.62 2.25
CA ARG A 315 -0.41 34.63 1.41
C ARG A 315 -1.28 33.38 1.60
N SER A 316 -0.68 32.29 1.99
CA SER A 316 -1.33 31.07 2.45
C SER A 316 -1.00 30.83 3.92
N GLY A 317 -1.76 29.99 4.58
CA GLY A 317 -1.39 29.55 5.92
C GLY A 317 -0.07 28.78 5.88
N VAL A 318 0.81 29.02 6.85
CA VAL A 318 2.07 28.30 7.03
C VAL A 318 2.09 27.65 8.40
N LEU A 319 2.42 26.38 8.46
CA LEU A 319 2.57 25.62 9.67
C LEU A 319 4.01 25.11 9.77
N ALA A 320 4.70 25.44 10.84
CA ALA A 320 5.99 24.88 11.22
C ALA A 320 5.82 23.96 12.44
N GLU A 321 6.40 22.79 12.37
CA GLU A 321 6.15 21.72 13.33
C GLU A 321 7.46 21.09 13.81
N THR A 322 7.44 20.56 15.03
CA THR A 322 8.53 19.74 15.57
C THR A 322 8.01 18.72 16.59
N VAL A 323 8.67 17.58 16.65
CA VAL A 323 8.54 16.60 17.72
C VAL A 323 9.84 16.53 18.49
N LEU A 324 9.77 16.62 19.79
CA LEU A 324 10.93 16.73 20.64
C LEU A 324 10.75 15.97 21.97
N SER A 325 11.88 15.57 22.55
CA SER A 325 11.90 14.99 23.89
C SER A 325 11.64 16.06 24.97
N PRO A 326 11.08 15.69 26.14
CA PRO A 326 10.78 16.66 27.21
C PRO A 326 12.01 17.40 27.76
N ASP A 327 13.20 16.84 27.62
CA ASP A 327 14.48 17.45 28.06
C ASP A 327 14.87 18.69 27.23
N VAL A 328 14.26 18.91 26.08
CA VAL A 328 14.42 20.13 25.27
C VAL A 328 13.74 21.35 25.89
N LEU A 329 12.73 21.15 26.76
CA LEU A 329 11.92 22.23 27.34
C LEU A 329 12.65 22.95 28.50
N VAL A 330 13.84 23.44 28.23
CA VAL A 330 14.60 24.26 29.18
C VAL A 330 14.23 25.72 29.00
N PRO A 331 13.99 26.48 30.10
CA PRO A 331 13.65 27.91 30.00
C PRO A 331 14.58 28.69 29.10
N GLY A 332 14.02 29.44 28.14
CA GLY A 332 14.76 30.24 27.19
C GLY A 332 15.14 29.55 25.87
N ALA A 333 14.99 28.22 25.76
CA ALA A 333 15.20 27.51 24.51
C ALA A 333 14.18 27.96 23.45
N GLY A 334 14.65 28.39 22.27
CA GLY A 334 13.78 28.69 21.13
C GLY A 334 13.30 27.38 20.49
N LEU A 335 11.99 27.17 20.44
CA LEU A 335 11.41 25.92 19.93
C LEU A 335 11.02 25.99 18.47
N VAL A 336 10.30 27.03 18.09
CA VAL A 336 9.92 27.34 16.71
C VAL A 336 9.94 28.85 16.53
N ASP A 337 10.58 29.34 15.47
CA ASP A 337 10.50 30.72 15.01
C ASP A 337 10.04 30.68 13.55
N LEU A 338 8.78 31.07 13.33
CA LEU A 338 8.15 31.02 12.02
C LEU A 338 8.27 32.39 11.33
N LEU A 339 9.22 32.49 10.41
CA LEU A 339 9.48 33.65 9.56
C LEU A 339 9.75 34.97 10.32
N GLY A 340 10.08 34.93 11.61
CA GLY A 340 10.17 36.09 12.47
C GLY A 340 8.82 36.71 12.86
N VAL A 341 7.71 36.16 12.38
CA VAL A 341 6.33 36.61 12.64
C VAL A 341 5.82 36.16 13.98
N ALA A 342 6.08 34.90 14.29
CA ALA A 342 5.70 34.30 15.54
C ALA A 342 6.76 33.34 16.06
N LYS A 343 6.94 33.33 17.39
CA LYS A 343 7.98 32.53 18.04
C LYS A 343 7.45 31.82 19.27
N LEU A 344 7.79 30.52 19.36
CA LEU A 344 7.59 29.73 20.58
C LEU A 344 8.93 29.54 21.29
N THR A 345 8.95 29.81 22.58
CA THR A 345 10.09 29.53 23.46
C THR A 345 9.64 28.72 24.66
N ALA A 346 10.51 27.88 25.19
CA ALA A 346 10.24 27.16 26.41
C ALA A 346 10.26 28.14 27.60
N ALA A 347 9.20 28.18 28.39
CA ALA A 347 9.13 28.90 29.66
C ALA A 347 9.41 27.96 30.83
N GLY A 348 9.25 26.66 30.62
CA GLY A 348 9.49 25.60 31.58
C GLY A 348 8.98 24.26 31.05
N PRO A 349 9.09 23.18 31.82
CA PRO A 349 8.74 21.85 31.36
C PRO A 349 7.25 21.67 31.03
N ARG A 350 6.39 22.60 31.48
CA ARG A 350 4.92 22.56 31.26
C ARG A 350 4.36 23.88 30.73
N SER A 351 5.20 24.75 30.21
CA SER A 351 4.74 26.02 29.68
C SER A 351 5.65 26.54 28.58
N LEU A 352 5.01 27.17 27.58
CA LEU A 352 5.64 27.86 26.49
C LEU A 352 5.33 29.34 26.58
N THR A 353 6.17 30.16 25.95
CA THR A 353 5.86 31.56 25.65
C THR A 353 5.68 31.71 24.16
N LEU A 354 4.49 32.10 23.73
CA LEU A 354 4.22 32.58 22.36
C LEU A 354 4.52 34.08 22.31
N THR A 355 5.40 34.48 21.44
CA THR A 355 5.65 35.91 21.12
C THR A 355 5.25 36.16 19.67
N ALA A 356 4.30 37.08 19.45
CA ALA A 356 3.83 37.46 18.14
C ALA A 356 3.28 38.89 18.14
N GLY A 357 3.56 39.70 17.10
CA GLY A 357 3.11 41.09 16.99
C GLY A 357 3.53 42.00 18.19
N GLY A 358 4.72 41.74 18.76
CA GLY A 358 5.24 42.47 19.92
C GLY A 358 4.60 42.09 21.27
N THR A 359 3.68 41.15 21.29
CA THR A 359 3.06 40.68 22.54
C THR A 359 3.54 39.28 22.89
N SER A 360 3.57 38.95 24.19
CA SER A 360 3.92 37.62 24.69
C SER A 360 2.79 37.03 25.50
N ARG A 361 2.50 35.73 25.31
CA ARG A 361 1.50 34.98 26.05
C ARG A 361 2.03 33.63 26.51
N THR A 362 1.58 33.18 27.66
CA THR A 362 1.90 31.83 28.15
C THR A 362 0.94 30.81 27.55
N VAL A 363 1.49 29.71 27.02
CA VAL A 363 0.75 28.56 26.52
C VAL A 363 1.07 27.37 27.43
N PRO A 364 0.07 26.81 28.12
CA PRO A 364 0.29 25.64 28.98
C PRO A 364 0.56 24.39 28.13
N LEU A 365 1.46 23.53 28.60
CA LEU A 365 1.69 22.20 28.06
C LEU A 365 1.16 21.14 29.03
N GLN A 366 0.58 20.11 28.47
CA GLN A 366 0.23 18.88 29.19
C GLN A 366 1.45 17.99 29.44
N GLU A 367 1.25 16.88 30.15
CA GLU A 367 2.29 15.85 30.25
C GLU A 367 2.65 15.36 28.84
N PRO A 368 3.92 15.03 28.62
CA PRO A 368 4.34 14.50 27.33
C PRO A 368 3.60 13.22 26.99
N ALA A 369 3.23 13.06 25.73
CA ALA A 369 2.70 11.81 25.22
C ALA A 369 3.75 10.71 25.30
N THR A 370 3.30 9.47 25.42
CA THR A 370 4.18 8.30 25.38
C THR A 370 3.73 7.37 24.25
N LYS A 371 4.64 7.08 23.33
CA LYS A 371 4.43 6.10 22.28
C LYS A 371 5.58 5.10 22.30
N HIS A 372 5.25 3.83 22.46
CA HIS A 372 6.24 2.75 22.54
C HIS A 372 7.38 2.99 23.56
N GLY A 373 7.05 3.58 24.73
CA GLY A 373 8.01 3.87 25.79
C GLY A 373 8.85 5.14 25.59
N VAL A 374 8.69 5.85 24.47
CA VAL A 374 9.34 7.15 24.23
C VAL A 374 8.39 8.28 24.63
N ARG A 375 8.86 9.18 25.49
CA ARG A 375 8.13 10.40 25.88
C ARG A 375 8.44 11.52 24.91
N TYR A 376 7.42 12.21 24.42
CA TYR A 376 7.60 13.31 23.48
C TYR A 376 6.54 14.40 23.64
N HIS A 377 6.86 15.59 23.14
CA HIS A 377 5.91 16.66 22.85
C HIS A 377 5.87 16.90 21.35
N TYR A 378 4.69 17.11 20.84
CA TYR A 378 4.48 17.71 19.54
C TYR A 378 4.19 19.19 19.70
N LEU A 379 4.82 20.03 18.90
CA LEU A 379 4.58 21.47 18.83
C LEU A 379 4.40 21.90 17.39
N GLY A 380 3.31 22.59 17.12
CA GLY A 380 3.04 23.27 15.83
C GLY A 380 2.81 24.76 16.05
N LEU A 381 3.36 25.56 15.17
CA LEU A 381 3.13 27.00 15.12
C LEU A 381 2.60 27.35 13.73
N ALA A 382 1.33 27.71 13.66
CA ALA A 382 0.65 28.09 12.45
C ALA A 382 0.43 29.59 12.37
N VAL A 383 0.60 30.16 11.19
CA VAL A 383 0.25 31.53 10.85
C VAL A 383 -0.64 31.52 9.63
N GLU A 384 -1.79 32.14 9.70
CA GLU A 384 -2.74 32.23 8.58
C GLU A 384 -3.23 33.67 8.39
N PRO A 385 -3.46 34.12 7.15
CA PRO A 385 -4.07 35.42 6.90
C PRO A 385 -5.54 35.41 7.36
N VAL A 386 -5.92 36.49 8.04
CA VAL A 386 -7.30 36.76 8.49
C VAL A 386 -7.61 38.23 8.20
N ASP A 387 -8.88 38.59 8.39
CA ASP A 387 -9.30 39.97 8.22
C ASP A 387 -8.52 40.94 9.13
N GLY A 388 -7.83 41.86 8.53
CA GLY A 388 -7.04 42.87 9.24
C GLY A 388 -5.71 42.46 9.80
N GLY A 389 -5.23 41.20 9.48
CA GLY A 389 -3.94 40.76 10.00
C GLY A 389 -3.62 39.29 9.78
N LEU A 390 -2.96 38.70 10.75
CA LEU A 390 -2.63 37.28 10.76
C LEU A 390 -3.17 36.62 12.04
N ALA A 391 -3.73 35.44 11.92
CA ALA A 391 -3.99 34.59 13.09
C ALA A 391 -2.79 33.68 13.32
N VAL A 392 -2.34 33.66 14.56
CA VAL A 392 -1.26 32.78 15.01
C VAL A 392 -1.88 31.72 15.92
N THR A 393 -1.68 30.46 15.57
CA THR A 393 -2.22 29.32 16.30
C THR A 393 -1.08 28.43 16.78
N VAL A 394 -1.11 28.05 18.05
CA VAL A 394 -0.21 27.06 18.65
C VAL A 394 -0.94 25.76 18.78
N LEU A 395 -0.37 24.71 18.24
CA LEU A 395 -0.83 23.33 18.35
C LEU A 395 0.12 22.55 19.28
N THR A 396 -0.44 21.78 20.20
CA THR A 396 0.35 20.93 21.10
C THR A 396 -0.31 19.57 21.25
N ALA A 397 0.48 18.50 21.40
CA ALA A 397 -0.03 17.18 21.74
C ALA A 397 0.75 16.58 22.92
N PRO A 398 0.05 15.86 23.82
CA PRO A 398 -1.39 15.56 23.84
C PRO A 398 -2.25 16.80 24.09
N GLY A 399 -3.44 16.78 23.49
CA GLY A 399 -4.29 17.92 23.22
C GLY A 399 -4.73 18.79 24.39
N THR A 400 -4.56 20.07 24.18
CA THR A 400 -5.39 21.14 24.74
C THR A 400 -5.92 21.97 23.57
N ALA A 401 -7.00 22.73 23.82
CA ALA A 401 -7.52 23.65 22.81
C ALA A 401 -6.39 24.53 22.26
N ALA A 402 -6.32 24.63 20.93
CA ALA A 402 -5.32 25.43 20.25
C ALA A 402 -5.37 26.88 20.76
N THR A 403 -4.23 27.43 21.16
CA THR A 403 -4.14 28.84 21.55
C THR A 403 -4.04 29.68 20.28
N ARG A 404 -5.04 30.52 20.01
CA ARG A 404 -5.11 31.40 18.86
C ARG A 404 -4.99 32.88 19.27
N SER A 405 -4.26 33.66 18.48
CA SER A 405 -4.08 35.10 18.66
C SER A 405 -4.11 35.78 17.31
N THR A 406 -4.66 36.98 17.22
CA THR A 406 -4.61 37.81 16.00
C THR A 406 -3.57 38.91 16.18
N ILE A 407 -2.75 39.14 15.16
CA ILE A 407 -1.74 40.19 15.10
C ILE A 407 -1.89 41.00 13.83
N SER A 408 -1.38 42.23 13.81
CA SER A 408 -1.29 43.03 12.59
C SER A 408 -0.32 42.38 11.60
N LEU A 409 -0.52 42.66 10.31
CA LEU A 409 0.43 42.23 9.27
C LEU A 409 1.85 42.77 9.56
N PRO A 410 2.88 41.92 9.55
CA PRO A 410 4.25 42.39 9.71
C PRO A 410 4.71 43.13 8.46
N THR A 411 5.60 44.10 8.66
CA THR A 411 6.20 44.86 7.55
C THR A 411 7.25 44.10 6.76
N ALA A 412 7.78 43.02 7.33
CA ALA A 412 8.75 42.13 6.69
C ALA A 412 8.81 40.80 7.40
N THR A 413 9.25 39.74 6.68
CA THR A 413 9.56 38.39 7.21
C THR A 413 11.07 38.17 7.20
N THR A 414 11.55 37.22 8.02
CA THR A 414 12.98 36.86 8.02
C THR A 414 13.39 35.95 6.87
N GLY A 415 12.42 35.42 6.08
CA GLY A 415 12.70 34.44 5.02
C GLY A 415 13.17 33.08 5.52
N GLU A 416 13.19 32.84 6.83
CA GLU A 416 13.66 31.59 7.43
C GLU A 416 12.67 31.06 8.46
N VAL A 417 12.58 29.71 8.53
CA VAL A 417 11.99 29.01 9.67
C VAL A 417 13.11 28.41 10.50
N ARG A 418 13.05 28.60 11.80
CA ARG A 418 14.07 28.12 12.73
C ARG A 418 13.46 27.27 13.82
N TRP A 419 14.18 26.21 14.20
CA TRP A 419 13.80 25.33 15.30
C TRP A 419 14.94 25.16 16.29
N LEU A 420 14.56 24.97 17.56
CA LEU A 420 15.43 24.47 18.61
C LEU A 420 16.68 25.31 18.85
N ALA A 421 16.57 26.62 18.67
CA ALA A 421 17.69 27.55 18.86
C ALA A 421 18.14 27.56 20.33
N GLY A 422 19.40 27.20 20.56
CA GLY A 422 19.96 27.06 21.91
C GLY A 422 19.46 25.87 22.71
N ALA A 423 18.72 24.96 22.09
CA ALA A 423 18.16 23.79 22.74
C ALA A 423 19.20 22.70 23.01
N ARG A 424 18.97 21.92 24.08
CA ARG A 424 19.73 20.72 24.42
C ARG A 424 18.76 19.56 24.64
N GLY A 425 18.98 18.45 23.97
CA GLY A 425 18.09 17.28 24.05
C GLY A 425 17.90 16.63 22.70
N THR A 426 16.81 15.90 22.50
CA THR A 426 16.55 15.13 21.29
C THR A 426 15.38 15.69 20.50
N ALA A 427 15.57 15.93 19.21
CA ALA A 427 14.51 16.15 18.25
C ALA A 427 14.28 14.88 17.41
N TYR A 428 13.01 14.60 17.14
CA TYR A 428 12.59 13.45 16.36
C TYR A 428 12.14 13.84 14.95
N GLY A 429 11.91 15.13 14.69
CA GLY A 429 11.64 15.65 13.38
C GLY A 429 11.14 17.07 13.35
N ILE A 430 11.15 17.62 12.15
CA ILE A 430 10.65 18.95 11.80
C ILE A 430 9.87 18.89 10.50
N ALA A 431 8.86 19.77 10.36
CA ALA A 431 8.15 19.92 9.10
C ALA A 431 7.72 21.37 8.87
N VAL A 432 7.55 21.75 7.61
CA VAL A 432 6.89 22.97 7.16
C VAL A 432 5.87 22.61 6.11
N SER A 433 4.69 23.12 6.29
CA SER A 433 3.57 22.90 5.39
C SER A 433 2.86 24.22 5.11
N THR A 434 2.34 24.37 3.89
CA THR A 434 1.38 25.41 3.59
C THR A 434 -0.02 24.83 3.67
N PHE A 435 -0.99 25.55 4.18
CA PHE A 435 -2.38 25.15 4.25
C PHE A 435 -3.30 26.29 3.79
N LEU A 436 -4.51 25.92 3.41
CA LEU A 436 -5.57 26.83 3.09
C LEU A 436 -6.70 26.61 4.11
N ASN A 437 -7.37 27.67 4.53
CA ASN A 437 -8.61 27.70 5.30
C ASN A 437 -8.51 27.52 6.83
N LYS A 438 -7.78 26.56 7.32
CA LYS A 438 -7.54 26.33 8.76
C LYS A 438 -6.22 25.64 8.99
N PRO A 439 -5.52 25.93 10.07
CA PRO A 439 -4.43 25.05 10.48
C PRO A 439 -4.96 23.64 10.70
N PRO A 440 -4.18 22.60 10.39
CA PRO A 440 -4.58 21.24 10.65
C PRO A 440 -4.98 21.06 12.11
N THR A 441 -5.94 20.19 12.35
CA THR A 441 -6.22 19.76 13.73
C THR A 441 -5.00 19.00 14.25
N GLU A 442 -4.86 18.93 15.56
CA GLU A 442 -3.81 18.16 16.24
C GLU A 442 -3.70 16.73 15.66
N ALA A 443 -4.84 16.04 15.48
CA ALA A 443 -4.85 14.69 14.93
C ALA A 443 -4.32 14.63 13.48
N GLN A 444 -4.63 15.63 12.67
CA GLN A 444 -4.15 15.72 11.28
C GLN A 444 -2.65 16.09 11.22
N ALA A 445 -2.22 16.99 12.08
CA ALA A 445 -0.82 17.37 12.21
C ALA A 445 0.04 16.18 12.68
N LEU A 446 -0.42 15.43 13.68
CA LEU A 446 0.25 14.23 14.18
C LEU A 446 0.38 13.11 13.13
N GLN A 447 -0.51 13.08 12.11
CA GLN A 447 -0.37 12.14 10.99
C GLN A 447 0.75 12.54 10.01
N ALA A 448 1.08 13.82 9.91
CA ALA A 448 2.10 14.34 9.00
C ALA A 448 3.51 14.33 9.60
N LEU A 449 3.64 14.02 10.89
CA LEU A 449 4.88 14.21 11.60
C LEU A 449 5.59 12.95 12.07
N PRO A 450 6.89 13.19 12.33
CA PRO A 450 7.87 12.15 12.39
C PRO A 450 7.63 11.17 13.51
N CYS A 451 8.12 10.06 13.22
CA CYS A 451 8.19 8.83 13.90
C CYS A 451 8.87 8.91 15.26
N VAL A 452 8.09 8.93 16.27
CA VAL A 452 8.55 8.41 17.55
C VAL A 452 8.36 6.90 17.53
N VAL A 453 9.40 6.15 17.22
CA VAL A 453 9.39 4.70 17.27
C VAL A 453 10.08 4.23 18.54
N GLY A 454 9.33 3.57 19.41
CA GLY A 454 9.86 2.86 20.55
C GLY A 454 10.05 1.37 20.25
N LYS A 455 10.32 0.59 21.29
CA LYS A 455 10.39 -0.86 21.18
C LYS A 455 9.03 -1.42 20.73
N LEU A 456 9.04 -2.16 19.65
CA LEU A 456 7.87 -2.89 19.16
C LEU A 456 7.92 -4.34 19.64
N ASP A 457 6.78 -4.88 20.05
CA ASP A 457 6.65 -6.30 20.31
C ASP A 457 6.59 -7.07 18.99
N PRO A 458 7.30 -8.21 18.90
CA PRO A 458 7.28 -9.02 17.68
C PRO A 458 5.87 -9.52 17.32
N ALA A 459 5.52 -9.47 16.03
CA ALA A 459 4.25 -9.96 15.51
C ALA A 459 4.44 -10.52 14.09
N THR A 460 3.47 -11.28 13.60
CA THR A 460 3.49 -11.79 12.21
C THR A 460 3.07 -10.73 11.19
N SER A 461 2.35 -9.72 11.64
CA SER A 461 1.99 -8.54 10.85
C SER A 461 1.81 -7.34 11.74
N MET A 462 1.95 -6.15 11.17
CA MET A 462 1.75 -4.88 11.85
C MET A 462 1.00 -3.91 10.96
N ALA A 463 -0.02 -3.25 11.51
CA ALA A 463 -0.82 -2.28 10.79
C ALA A 463 0.04 -1.14 10.23
N VAL A 464 -0.29 -0.68 9.03
CA VAL A 464 0.26 0.52 8.39
C VAL A 464 -0.80 1.60 8.42
N THR A 465 -0.41 2.83 8.74
CA THR A 465 -1.29 3.98 8.73
C THR A 465 -0.95 4.94 7.58
N PRO A 466 -1.94 5.62 6.99
CA PRO A 466 -1.66 6.64 5.99
C PRO A 466 -0.68 7.69 6.51
N GLY A 467 0.29 8.07 5.68
CA GLY A 467 1.31 9.05 6.07
C GLY A 467 2.38 8.54 7.06
N GLU A 468 2.36 7.26 7.38
CA GLU A 468 3.36 6.67 8.28
C GLU A 468 4.78 6.80 7.70
N CYS A 469 5.71 7.26 8.49
CA CYS A 469 7.07 7.54 8.02
C CYS A 469 7.92 6.29 7.83
N LEU A 470 9.03 6.44 7.10
CA LEU A 470 9.94 5.34 6.80
C LEU A 470 10.54 4.70 8.06
N THR A 471 10.96 5.48 9.06
CA THR A 471 11.49 4.94 10.33
C THR A 471 10.51 3.98 11.00
N SER A 472 9.24 4.34 11.07
CA SER A 472 8.21 3.46 11.64
C SER A 472 8.03 2.20 10.82
N LEU A 473 7.95 2.34 9.49
CA LEU A 473 7.81 1.19 8.57
C LEU A 473 9.00 0.23 8.69
N VAL A 474 10.23 0.76 8.74
CA VAL A 474 11.46 -0.04 8.90
C VAL A 474 11.49 -0.70 10.28
N ALA A 475 11.13 0.02 11.33
CA ALA A 475 11.06 -0.55 12.68
C ALA A 475 10.02 -1.68 12.77
N LYS A 476 8.82 -1.47 12.20
CA LYS A 476 7.80 -2.51 12.09
C LYS A 476 8.31 -3.70 11.30
N ALA A 477 8.88 -3.47 10.11
CA ALA A 477 9.46 -4.53 9.29
C ALA A 477 10.56 -5.30 10.02
N SER A 478 11.38 -4.61 10.85
CA SER A 478 12.40 -5.25 11.66
C SER A 478 11.84 -6.07 12.82
N ALA A 479 10.62 -5.77 13.29
CA ALA A 479 9.95 -6.45 14.39
C ALA A 479 9.03 -7.60 13.92
N ILE A 480 8.71 -7.68 12.65
CA ILE A 480 7.89 -8.74 12.09
C ILE A 480 8.66 -10.07 12.11
N ARG A 481 7.98 -11.13 12.58
CA ARG A 481 8.52 -12.48 12.74
C ARG A 481 7.58 -13.50 12.08
N PRO A 482 8.13 -14.58 11.51
CA PRO A 482 7.31 -15.68 11.00
C PRO A 482 6.59 -16.41 12.12
N HIS A 483 5.44 -16.99 11.78
CA HIS A 483 4.88 -18.07 12.59
C HIS A 483 5.75 -19.34 12.44
N PRO A 484 5.83 -20.21 13.46
CA PRO A 484 6.64 -21.44 13.36
C PRO A 484 6.36 -22.31 12.13
N ARG A 485 5.11 -22.41 11.68
CA ARG A 485 4.75 -23.12 10.44
C ARG A 485 5.39 -22.49 9.19
N GLN A 486 5.50 -21.16 9.13
CA GLN A 486 6.16 -20.47 8.02
C GLN A 486 7.68 -20.70 8.02
N VAL A 487 8.30 -20.77 9.21
CA VAL A 487 9.72 -21.17 9.33
C VAL A 487 9.93 -22.58 8.81
N ALA A 488 9.10 -23.53 9.25
CA ALA A 488 9.17 -24.91 8.81
C ALA A 488 8.96 -25.04 7.31
N TRP A 489 8.02 -24.26 6.74
CA TRP A 489 7.74 -24.24 5.32
C TRP A 489 8.90 -23.65 4.51
N GLN A 490 9.44 -22.48 4.87
CA GLN A 490 10.58 -21.88 4.16
C GLN A 490 11.82 -22.79 4.17
N ARG A 491 12.03 -23.57 5.24
CA ARG A 491 13.12 -24.55 5.36
C ARG A 491 12.96 -25.78 4.46
N MET A 492 11.80 -25.98 3.86
CA MET A 492 11.62 -27.03 2.84
C MET A 492 12.34 -26.69 1.54
N GLU A 493 12.45 -25.40 1.18
CA GLU A 493 13.15 -24.87 0.02
C GLU A 493 12.64 -25.37 -1.33
N GLN A 494 12.28 -26.64 -1.44
CA GLN A 494 11.90 -27.32 -2.67
C GLN A 494 10.69 -28.23 -2.41
N THR A 495 9.57 -27.88 -3.04
CA THR A 495 8.27 -28.55 -2.97
C THR A 495 7.80 -28.91 -4.37
N ALA A 496 6.89 -29.86 -4.49
CA ALA A 496 6.39 -30.34 -5.77
C ALA A 496 4.89 -30.12 -5.92
N PHE A 497 4.44 -29.65 -7.10
CA PHE A 497 3.07 -29.85 -7.55
C PHE A 497 2.91 -31.18 -8.28
N ILE A 498 1.71 -31.75 -8.19
CA ILE A 498 1.28 -32.90 -8.99
C ILE A 498 -0.07 -32.54 -9.60
N HIS A 499 -0.07 -32.06 -10.83
CA HIS A 499 -1.30 -31.84 -11.59
C HIS A 499 -1.72 -33.16 -12.23
N PHE A 500 -2.76 -33.75 -11.68
CA PHE A 500 -3.36 -34.99 -12.15
C PHE A 500 -4.87 -34.89 -11.98
N GLY A 501 -5.64 -35.34 -12.94
CA GLY A 501 -7.09 -35.24 -12.93
C GLY A 501 -7.67 -35.67 -14.25
N VAL A 502 -8.96 -35.39 -14.48
CA VAL A 502 -9.64 -35.68 -15.75
C VAL A 502 -8.95 -34.96 -16.91
N ASN A 503 -8.33 -33.79 -16.66
CA ASN A 503 -7.60 -33.03 -17.66
C ASN A 503 -6.38 -33.75 -18.24
N THR A 504 -5.76 -34.64 -17.48
CA THR A 504 -4.73 -35.53 -18.00
C THR A 504 -5.25 -36.40 -19.16
N PHE A 505 -6.52 -36.76 -19.15
CA PHE A 505 -7.15 -37.64 -20.14
C PHE A 505 -7.78 -36.86 -21.29
N THR A 506 -8.34 -35.68 -21.02
CA THR A 506 -8.89 -34.81 -22.07
C THR A 506 -7.81 -34.06 -22.85
N GLY A 507 -6.66 -33.80 -22.24
CA GLY A 507 -5.63 -32.94 -22.79
C GLY A 507 -5.96 -31.46 -22.72
N LEU A 508 -6.77 -31.07 -21.74
CA LEU A 508 -7.14 -29.67 -21.46
C LEU A 508 -6.38 -29.16 -20.24
N GLU A 509 -6.10 -27.85 -20.18
CA GLU A 509 -5.49 -27.23 -19.00
C GLU A 509 -6.55 -26.82 -17.97
N TRP A 510 -7.77 -26.48 -18.42
CA TRP A 510 -8.83 -25.98 -17.52
C TRP A 510 -10.04 -26.92 -17.40
N GLY A 511 -10.40 -27.66 -18.47
CA GLY A 511 -11.63 -28.41 -18.54
C GLY A 511 -12.85 -27.51 -18.75
N HIS A 512 -14.06 -28.10 -18.70
CA HIS A 512 -15.35 -27.46 -18.95
C HIS A 512 -16.36 -27.70 -17.82
N GLY A 513 -16.08 -28.66 -16.91
CA GLY A 513 -16.99 -29.05 -15.82
C GLY A 513 -18.03 -30.08 -16.21
N ASP A 514 -18.13 -30.49 -17.47
CA ASP A 514 -19.04 -31.51 -18.01
C ASP A 514 -18.29 -32.75 -18.52
N GLU A 515 -17.00 -32.89 -18.17
CA GLU A 515 -16.24 -34.06 -18.54
C GLU A 515 -16.85 -35.33 -17.95
N ASP A 516 -17.02 -36.35 -18.81
CA ASP A 516 -17.50 -37.65 -18.37
C ASP A 516 -16.50 -38.28 -17.36
N PRO A 517 -16.90 -38.58 -16.12
CA PRO A 517 -16.03 -39.21 -15.13
C PRO A 517 -15.36 -40.48 -15.62
N ASP A 518 -15.97 -41.21 -16.57
CA ASP A 518 -15.41 -42.42 -17.18
C ASP A 518 -14.18 -42.18 -18.05
N LEU A 519 -13.84 -40.93 -18.39
CA LEU A 519 -12.57 -40.56 -19.03
C LEU A 519 -11.37 -40.78 -18.08
N PHE A 520 -11.59 -40.67 -16.75
CA PHE A 520 -10.54 -40.87 -15.77
C PHE A 520 -10.24 -42.35 -15.55
N GLN A 521 -9.25 -42.90 -16.28
CA GLN A 521 -8.92 -44.33 -16.30
C GLN A 521 -7.38 -44.56 -16.19
N PRO A 522 -6.72 -44.21 -15.09
CA PRO A 522 -5.29 -44.50 -14.94
C PRO A 522 -5.05 -45.99 -14.80
N ALA A 523 -4.44 -46.57 -15.83
CA ALA A 523 -4.27 -48.03 -15.92
C ALA A 523 -3.27 -48.57 -14.90
N ARG A 524 -2.30 -47.76 -14.45
CA ARG A 524 -1.15 -48.20 -13.63
C ARG A 524 -0.80 -47.17 -12.56
N LEU A 525 -1.79 -46.57 -11.90
CA LEU A 525 -1.54 -45.57 -10.87
C LEU A 525 -0.50 -46.09 -9.86
N ASP A 526 0.62 -45.38 -9.74
CA ASP A 526 1.74 -45.71 -8.84
C ASP A 526 2.21 -44.44 -8.09
N THR A 527 1.49 -44.07 -7.04
CA THR A 527 1.83 -42.93 -6.18
C THR A 527 3.11 -43.15 -5.37
N ASP A 528 3.54 -44.43 -5.19
CA ASP A 528 4.85 -44.76 -4.62
C ASP A 528 6.01 -44.37 -5.58
N GLN A 529 5.83 -44.49 -6.91
CA GLN A 529 6.80 -44.03 -7.89
C GLN A 529 6.90 -42.50 -7.82
N TRP A 530 5.78 -41.77 -7.68
CA TRP A 530 5.80 -40.32 -7.47
C TRP A 530 6.64 -39.99 -6.23
N ALA A 531 6.31 -40.61 -5.09
CA ALA A 531 6.96 -40.31 -3.81
C ALA A 531 8.47 -40.61 -3.83
N ARG A 532 8.87 -41.78 -4.40
CA ARG A 532 10.29 -42.11 -4.55
C ARG A 532 11.04 -41.09 -5.41
N THR A 533 10.48 -40.78 -6.56
CA THR A 533 11.10 -39.81 -7.50
C THR A 533 11.31 -38.44 -6.85
N LEU A 534 10.30 -37.94 -6.16
CA LEU A 534 10.38 -36.64 -5.50
C LEU A 534 11.38 -36.65 -4.33
N ARG A 535 11.32 -37.65 -3.45
CA ARG A 535 12.27 -37.83 -2.34
C ARG A 535 13.72 -37.83 -2.85
N ASP A 536 13.99 -38.71 -3.85
CA ASP A 536 15.35 -38.91 -4.39
C ASP A 536 15.88 -37.67 -5.12
N SER A 537 14.97 -36.85 -5.63
CA SER A 537 15.29 -35.53 -6.23
C SER A 537 15.39 -34.39 -5.20
N GLY A 538 15.11 -34.66 -3.90
CA GLY A 538 15.35 -33.72 -2.81
C GLY A 538 14.15 -32.89 -2.38
N PHE A 539 12.96 -33.13 -2.91
CA PHE A 539 11.73 -32.48 -2.49
C PHE A 539 11.34 -32.85 -1.07
N LYS A 540 10.60 -31.99 -0.39
CA LYS A 540 10.20 -32.16 1.02
C LYS A 540 8.71 -32.25 1.22
N LEU A 541 7.93 -31.72 0.30
CA LEU A 541 6.48 -31.70 0.31
C LEU A 541 5.99 -31.92 -1.13
N ALA A 542 4.86 -32.59 -1.28
CA ALA A 542 4.12 -32.65 -2.54
C ALA A 542 2.70 -32.17 -2.34
N ILE A 543 2.18 -31.44 -3.31
CA ILE A 543 0.82 -30.87 -3.34
C ILE A 543 0.09 -31.51 -4.53
N LEU A 544 -1.00 -32.22 -4.26
CA LEU A 544 -1.84 -32.82 -5.29
C LEU A 544 -3.00 -31.88 -5.65
N THR A 545 -3.31 -31.75 -6.94
CA THR A 545 -4.55 -31.10 -7.40
C THR A 545 -5.75 -32.00 -7.10
N VAL A 546 -6.26 -31.90 -5.87
CA VAL A 546 -7.42 -32.72 -5.43
C VAL A 546 -8.69 -32.37 -6.19
N LYS A 547 -8.84 -31.08 -6.51
CA LYS A 547 -9.86 -30.50 -7.39
C LYS A 547 -9.23 -29.40 -8.21
N HIS A 548 -9.28 -29.49 -9.54
CA HIS A 548 -8.90 -28.41 -10.44
C HIS A 548 -10.11 -27.59 -10.88
N HIS A 549 -9.98 -26.68 -11.84
CA HIS A 549 -11.03 -25.75 -12.28
C HIS A 549 -12.24 -26.44 -12.92
N ASP A 550 -12.05 -27.64 -13.48
CA ASP A 550 -13.15 -28.50 -13.99
C ASP A 550 -14.11 -28.99 -12.89
N GLY A 551 -13.70 -28.96 -11.64
CA GLY A 551 -14.48 -29.42 -10.49
C GLY A 551 -14.35 -30.92 -10.21
N PHE A 552 -13.60 -31.70 -11.02
CA PHE A 552 -13.44 -33.14 -10.83
C PHE A 552 -12.62 -33.46 -9.59
N LEU A 553 -13.17 -34.29 -8.70
CA LEU A 553 -12.57 -34.67 -7.44
C LEU A 553 -11.85 -36.01 -7.54
N LEU A 554 -10.57 -36.05 -7.12
CA LEU A 554 -9.73 -37.24 -7.10
C LEU A 554 -10.00 -38.17 -5.91
N TYR A 555 -11.10 -37.96 -5.17
CA TYR A 555 -11.53 -38.73 -4.04
C TYR A 555 -13.07 -38.86 -4.02
N PRO A 556 -13.64 -39.87 -3.34
CA PRO A 556 -15.09 -40.08 -3.27
C PRO A 556 -15.71 -39.09 -2.26
N SER A 557 -15.92 -37.83 -2.67
CA SER A 557 -16.58 -36.82 -1.85
C SER A 557 -18.06 -37.11 -1.70
N ARG A 558 -18.62 -36.76 -0.54
CA ARG A 558 -20.07 -36.86 -0.29
C ARG A 558 -20.85 -35.68 -0.90
N TYR A 559 -20.17 -34.69 -1.45
CA TYR A 559 -20.75 -33.40 -1.85
C TYR A 559 -20.76 -33.19 -3.36
N SER A 560 -20.21 -34.11 -4.16
CA SER A 560 -20.18 -34.00 -5.61
C SER A 560 -20.15 -35.39 -6.26
N ASP A 561 -20.99 -35.55 -7.30
CA ASP A 561 -20.95 -36.72 -8.17
C ASP A 561 -19.90 -36.57 -9.29
N HIS A 562 -19.30 -35.36 -9.50
CA HIS A 562 -18.19 -35.15 -10.44
C HIS A 562 -16.86 -35.57 -9.81
N SER A 563 -16.68 -36.88 -9.68
CA SER A 563 -15.56 -37.44 -8.94
C SER A 563 -15.18 -38.85 -9.41
N VAL A 564 -14.06 -39.33 -8.89
CA VAL A 564 -13.61 -40.75 -9.10
C VAL A 564 -14.67 -41.77 -8.69
N ALA A 565 -15.60 -41.44 -7.78
CA ALA A 565 -16.68 -42.33 -7.37
C ALA A 565 -17.70 -42.59 -8.48
N SER A 566 -17.83 -41.65 -9.43
CA SER A 566 -18.69 -41.78 -10.59
C SER A 566 -18.00 -42.38 -11.82
N SER A 567 -16.69 -42.61 -11.72
CA SER A 567 -15.90 -43.25 -12.76
C SER A 567 -16.01 -44.78 -12.67
N SER A 568 -15.95 -45.43 -13.80
CA SER A 568 -15.80 -46.91 -13.84
C SER A 568 -14.40 -47.38 -13.41
N TRP A 569 -13.44 -46.49 -13.24
CA TRP A 569 -12.11 -46.79 -12.70
C TRP A 569 -12.23 -47.42 -11.32
N ARG A 570 -11.68 -48.62 -11.20
CA ARG A 570 -11.81 -49.45 -9.99
C ARG A 570 -13.25 -49.65 -9.48
N ASN A 571 -14.22 -49.68 -10.41
CA ASN A 571 -15.66 -49.76 -10.14
C ASN A 571 -16.15 -48.66 -9.16
N GLY A 572 -15.66 -47.43 -9.28
CA GLY A 572 -16.02 -46.31 -8.42
C GLY A 572 -15.38 -46.30 -7.02
N ALA A 573 -14.52 -47.28 -6.71
CA ALA A 573 -13.88 -47.43 -5.41
C ALA A 573 -12.42 -46.84 -5.39
N GLY A 574 -12.07 -46.06 -6.39
CA GLY A 574 -10.78 -45.41 -6.45
C GLY A 574 -10.68 -44.17 -5.52
N ASP A 575 -9.51 -43.99 -4.91
CA ASP A 575 -9.22 -42.81 -4.07
C ASP A 575 -7.75 -42.44 -4.25
N VAL A 576 -7.48 -41.55 -5.22
CA VAL A 576 -6.12 -41.07 -5.53
C VAL A 576 -5.53 -40.28 -4.38
N VAL A 577 -6.35 -39.50 -3.69
CA VAL A 577 -5.92 -38.65 -2.57
C VAL A 577 -5.41 -39.51 -1.41
N ARG A 578 -6.08 -40.62 -1.11
CA ARG A 578 -5.66 -41.58 -0.11
C ARG A 578 -4.31 -42.21 -0.47
N GLU A 579 -4.21 -42.74 -1.69
CA GLU A 579 -2.97 -43.40 -2.15
C GLU A 579 -1.80 -42.42 -2.19
N PHE A 580 -2.04 -41.20 -2.66
CA PHE A 580 -1.05 -40.12 -2.64
C PHE A 580 -0.58 -39.80 -1.21
N ALA A 581 -1.51 -39.50 -0.31
CA ALA A 581 -1.18 -39.10 1.06
C ALA A 581 -0.40 -40.22 1.80
N ASP A 582 -0.80 -41.47 1.64
CA ASP A 582 -0.14 -42.61 2.25
C ASP A 582 1.27 -42.86 1.68
N SER A 583 1.43 -42.73 0.36
CA SER A 583 2.72 -42.85 -0.29
C SER A 583 3.67 -41.71 0.11
N MET A 584 3.23 -40.45 0.09
CA MET A 584 4.09 -39.33 0.49
C MET A 584 4.62 -39.54 1.92
N ARG A 585 3.75 -39.89 2.87
CA ARG A 585 4.16 -40.12 4.27
C ARG A 585 5.09 -41.35 4.40
N ARG A 586 4.79 -42.42 3.68
CA ARG A 586 5.65 -43.66 3.66
C ARG A 586 7.07 -43.34 3.25
N TYR A 587 7.24 -42.40 2.32
CA TYR A 587 8.56 -42.00 1.83
C TYR A 587 9.13 -40.74 2.52
N GLY A 588 8.49 -40.26 3.60
CA GLY A 588 8.96 -39.16 4.42
C GLY A 588 8.76 -37.78 3.82
N LEU A 589 7.84 -37.65 2.88
CA LEU A 589 7.40 -36.38 2.33
C LEU A 589 6.19 -35.85 3.07
N LYS A 590 6.05 -34.53 3.12
CA LYS A 590 4.88 -33.83 3.62
C LYS A 590 3.78 -33.81 2.56
N VAL A 591 2.54 -33.58 3.02
CA VAL A 591 1.34 -33.66 2.20
C VAL A 591 0.69 -32.29 2.10
N GLY A 592 0.44 -31.83 0.87
CA GLY A 592 -0.37 -30.66 0.58
C GLY A 592 -1.51 -30.99 -0.38
N PHE A 593 -2.56 -30.18 -0.32
CA PHE A 593 -3.72 -30.27 -1.22
C PHE A 593 -3.97 -28.93 -1.90
N TYR A 594 -4.04 -28.99 -3.23
CA TYR A 594 -4.54 -27.89 -4.03
C TYR A 594 -6.05 -28.02 -4.20
N MET A 595 -6.75 -26.97 -3.92
CA MET A 595 -8.20 -26.85 -4.08
C MET A 595 -8.50 -25.63 -4.92
N SER A 596 -8.96 -25.81 -6.16
CA SER A 596 -9.41 -24.71 -6.98
C SER A 596 -10.62 -24.01 -6.36
N PRO A 597 -10.60 -22.70 -6.11
CA PRO A 597 -11.80 -21.92 -5.83
C PRO A 597 -12.72 -21.78 -7.05
N ALA A 598 -12.18 -21.77 -8.26
CA ALA A 598 -12.97 -21.85 -9.49
C ALA A 598 -13.50 -23.26 -9.71
N ASP A 599 -14.75 -23.40 -10.17
CA ASP A 599 -15.41 -24.70 -10.31
C ASP A 599 -16.45 -24.65 -11.44
N GLU A 600 -16.05 -25.13 -12.61
CA GLU A 600 -16.88 -25.13 -13.80
C GLU A 600 -18.07 -26.10 -13.65
N ASN A 601 -17.88 -27.24 -12.98
CA ASN A 601 -18.95 -28.19 -12.72
C ASN A 601 -20.04 -27.57 -11.83
N GLN A 602 -19.66 -26.95 -10.72
CA GLN A 602 -20.62 -26.31 -9.83
C GLN A 602 -21.27 -25.05 -10.45
N PHE A 603 -20.64 -24.46 -11.46
CA PHE A 603 -21.30 -23.43 -12.26
C PHE A 603 -22.41 -24.02 -13.12
N LEU A 604 -22.18 -25.17 -13.76
CA LEU A 604 -23.21 -25.87 -14.55
C LEU A 604 -24.36 -26.36 -13.66
N ASP A 605 -24.07 -26.78 -12.45
CA ASP A 605 -25.06 -27.21 -11.45
C ASP A 605 -25.82 -26.05 -10.78
N GLY A 606 -25.44 -24.80 -11.10
CA GLY A 606 -26.12 -23.59 -10.60
C GLY A 606 -25.80 -23.28 -9.14
N VAL A 607 -24.68 -23.76 -8.59
CA VAL A 607 -24.21 -23.48 -7.23
C VAL A 607 -23.12 -22.40 -7.21
N TYR A 608 -22.12 -22.50 -8.09
CA TYR A 608 -21.07 -21.51 -8.23
C TYR A 608 -21.63 -20.23 -8.87
N ALA A 609 -21.30 -19.07 -8.31
CA ALA A 609 -21.74 -17.75 -8.76
C ALA A 609 -23.27 -17.58 -8.86
N ASN A 610 -24.03 -18.26 -8.01
CA ASN A 610 -25.50 -18.18 -7.98
C ASN A 610 -26.03 -16.96 -7.20
N GLY A 611 -25.14 -16.17 -6.57
CA GLY A 611 -25.52 -15.00 -5.79
C GLY A 611 -26.23 -15.32 -4.47
N SER A 612 -26.09 -16.53 -3.97
CA SER A 612 -26.68 -16.93 -2.68
C SER A 612 -26.12 -16.11 -1.51
N PRO A 613 -26.95 -15.81 -0.48
CA PRO A 613 -26.52 -15.01 0.64
C PRO A 613 -25.49 -15.73 1.51
N HIS A 614 -24.52 -14.99 2.01
CA HIS A 614 -23.55 -15.49 3.00
C HIS A 614 -24.23 -15.57 4.37
N THR A 615 -24.54 -16.79 4.82
CA THR A 615 -25.25 -17.05 6.07
C THR A 615 -24.49 -18.05 6.94
N PRO A 616 -24.75 -18.13 8.25
CA PRO A 616 -24.17 -19.16 9.10
C PRO A 616 -24.52 -20.56 8.62
N ARG A 617 -23.52 -21.38 8.39
CA ARG A 617 -23.62 -22.79 7.96
C ARG A 617 -22.97 -23.68 9.00
N THR A 618 -23.58 -24.85 9.30
CA THR A 618 -22.96 -25.85 10.16
C THR A 618 -22.10 -26.79 9.31
N ILE A 619 -20.82 -26.88 9.60
CA ILE A 619 -19.84 -27.69 8.89
C ILE A 619 -19.29 -28.77 9.85
N PRO A 620 -19.32 -30.09 9.47
CA PRO A 620 -19.80 -30.61 8.20
C PRO A 620 -21.33 -30.56 8.13
N THR A 621 -21.83 -30.35 6.90
CA THR A 621 -23.26 -30.52 6.59
C THR A 621 -23.51 -31.96 6.20
N LEU A 622 -24.19 -32.73 7.04
CA LEU A 622 -24.48 -34.13 6.73
C LEU A 622 -25.48 -34.27 5.59
N VAL A 623 -25.17 -35.13 4.63
CA VAL A 623 -26.04 -35.41 3.48
C VAL A 623 -26.88 -36.64 3.74
N PRO A 624 -27.99 -36.89 3.01
CA PRO A 624 -28.76 -38.13 3.13
C PRO A 624 -27.89 -39.36 2.91
N GLY A 625 -27.85 -40.27 3.87
CA GLY A 625 -27.03 -41.50 3.83
C GLY A 625 -25.56 -41.29 4.24
N ASP A 626 -25.24 -40.13 4.80
CA ASP A 626 -23.87 -39.83 5.29
C ASP A 626 -23.43 -40.85 6.33
N ASP A 627 -22.31 -41.50 6.09
CA ASP A 627 -21.73 -42.55 6.95
C ASP A 627 -21.16 -41.97 8.28
N ARG A 628 -21.06 -40.65 8.39
CA ARG A 628 -20.67 -39.93 9.61
C ARG A 628 -21.87 -39.67 10.53
N ALA A 629 -23.10 -39.97 10.09
CA ALA A 629 -24.31 -39.71 10.87
C ALA A 629 -24.25 -40.44 12.21
N GLY A 630 -24.43 -39.71 13.31
CA GLY A 630 -24.38 -40.23 14.67
C GLY A 630 -22.96 -40.33 15.26
N GLN A 631 -21.93 -39.93 14.55
CA GLN A 631 -20.58 -39.78 15.09
C GLN A 631 -20.42 -38.47 15.83
N ASP A 632 -19.52 -38.39 16.82
CA ASP A 632 -19.13 -37.16 17.52
C ASP A 632 -18.07 -36.44 16.69
N LEU A 633 -18.54 -35.58 15.81
CA LEU A 633 -17.67 -34.81 14.89
C LEU A 633 -17.40 -33.40 15.41
N PRO A 634 -16.17 -32.86 15.26
CA PRO A 634 -15.93 -31.46 15.49
C PRO A 634 -16.74 -30.64 14.49
N THR A 635 -17.62 -29.77 14.99
CA THR A 635 -18.50 -28.96 14.16
C THR A 635 -18.14 -27.48 14.26
N TYR A 636 -18.33 -26.76 13.16
CA TYR A 636 -18.04 -25.33 13.04
C TYR A 636 -19.29 -24.60 12.50
N THR A 637 -19.58 -23.43 13.05
CA THR A 637 -20.58 -22.54 12.46
C THR A 637 -19.83 -21.41 11.74
N LEU A 638 -19.87 -21.42 10.42
CA LEU A 638 -19.11 -20.52 9.55
C LEU A 638 -20.05 -19.81 8.57
N THR A 639 -19.78 -18.53 8.33
CA THR A 639 -20.55 -17.75 7.36
C THR A 639 -20.10 -18.07 5.95
N ALA A 640 -21.03 -18.51 5.08
CA ALA A 640 -20.70 -18.89 3.70
C ALA A 640 -21.90 -18.77 2.77
N SER A 641 -21.63 -18.54 1.47
CA SER A 641 -22.54 -18.76 0.35
C SER A 641 -22.84 -20.26 0.19
N ASP A 642 -23.72 -20.63 -0.75
CA ASP A 642 -23.93 -22.04 -1.07
C ASP A 642 -22.64 -22.70 -1.58
N TYR A 643 -21.93 -22.03 -2.48
CA TYR A 643 -20.64 -22.50 -2.96
C TYR A 643 -19.56 -22.49 -1.86
N GLY A 644 -19.53 -21.45 -1.03
CA GLY A 644 -18.63 -21.39 0.11
C GLY A 644 -18.83 -22.53 1.08
N ALA A 645 -20.09 -22.96 1.32
CA ALA A 645 -20.42 -24.11 2.15
C ALA A 645 -19.98 -25.45 1.49
N TYR A 646 -20.15 -25.56 0.18
CA TYR A 646 -19.65 -26.70 -0.60
C TYR A 646 -18.13 -26.86 -0.44
N MET A 647 -17.38 -25.79 -0.62
CA MET A 647 -15.91 -25.77 -0.41
C MET A 647 -15.53 -26.12 1.04
N LEU A 648 -16.26 -25.58 2.03
CA LEU A 648 -16.01 -25.87 3.45
C LEU A 648 -16.19 -27.34 3.77
N ASN A 649 -17.20 -27.98 3.20
CA ASN A 649 -17.47 -29.40 3.41
C ASN A 649 -16.39 -30.30 2.79
N GLN A 650 -15.90 -29.96 1.59
CA GLN A 650 -14.77 -30.66 0.97
C GLN A 650 -13.47 -30.48 1.77
N LEU A 651 -13.18 -29.26 2.22
CA LEU A 651 -12.02 -28.99 3.09
C LEU A 651 -12.13 -29.79 4.39
N TYR A 652 -13.34 -29.92 4.95
CA TYR A 652 -13.55 -30.72 6.15
C TYR A 652 -13.20 -32.20 5.90
N GLU A 653 -13.68 -32.82 4.81
CA GLU A 653 -13.32 -34.18 4.43
C GLU A 653 -11.81 -34.37 4.32
N LEU A 654 -11.16 -33.47 3.56
CA LEU A 654 -9.71 -33.57 3.32
C LEU A 654 -8.88 -33.42 4.59
N LEU A 655 -9.28 -32.53 5.51
CA LEU A 655 -8.53 -32.23 6.72
C LEU A 655 -8.81 -33.20 7.87
N THR A 656 -9.87 -33.98 7.82
CA THR A 656 -10.23 -34.94 8.88
C THR A 656 -10.02 -36.39 8.49
N GLU A 657 -10.12 -36.72 7.19
CA GLU A 657 -10.11 -38.14 6.78
C GLU A 657 -8.78 -38.58 6.14
N TYR A 658 -7.94 -37.63 5.66
CA TYR A 658 -6.72 -37.97 4.93
C TYR A 658 -5.43 -37.81 5.74
N GLY A 659 -5.53 -37.68 7.07
CA GLY A 659 -4.40 -37.54 8.00
C GLY A 659 -3.81 -36.12 7.99
N PRO A 660 -2.62 -35.91 8.59
CA PRO A 660 -2.03 -34.59 8.71
C PRO A 660 -1.77 -33.93 7.36
N VAL A 661 -2.24 -32.68 7.20
CA VAL A 661 -2.02 -31.85 6.02
C VAL A 661 -1.05 -30.73 6.39
N ASP A 662 -0.02 -30.53 5.58
CA ASP A 662 1.03 -29.56 5.83
C ASP A 662 0.84 -28.27 5.04
N GLU A 663 0.08 -28.32 3.92
CA GLU A 663 -0.23 -27.16 3.10
C GLU A 663 -1.59 -27.28 2.42
N VAL A 664 -2.38 -26.19 2.42
CA VAL A 664 -3.58 -26.03 1.61
C VAL A 664 -3.34 -24.90 0.64
N TRP A 665 -3.46 -25.20 -0.64
CA TRP A 665 -3.15 -24.29 -1.72
C TRP A 665 -4.42 -23.89 -2.47
N PHE A 666 -4.72 -22.58 -2.48
CA PHE A 666 -5.86 -22.01 -3.20
C PHE A 666 -5.40 -21.21 -4.41
N ASP A 667 -5.91 -21.54 -5.57
CA ASP A 667 -5.72 -20.75 -6.77
C ASP A 667 -6.36 -19.35 -6.64
N GLY A 668 -5.85 -18.40 -7.39
CA GLY A 668 -6.42 -17.05 -7.49
C GLY A 668 -7.48 -16.90 -8.59
N ALA A 669 -7.76 -17.97 -9.33
CA ALA A 669 -8.62 -17.94 -10.51
C ALA A 669 -10.11 -17.73 -10.17
N GLN A 670 -10.83 -17.12 -11.10
CA GLN A 670 -12.28 -17.18 -11.23
C GLN A 670 -12.60 -18.16 -12.37
N GLY A 671 -13.76 -18.83 -12.31
CA GLY A 671 -14.22 -19.73 -13.37
C GLY A 671 -14.41 -19.02 -14.72
N ARG A 672 -14.52 -19.79 -15.80
CA ARG A 672 -14.86 -19.32 -17.16
C ARG A 672 -16.33 -19.04 -17.28
N ILE A 673 -16.83 -18.13 -16.48
CA ILE A 673 -18.23 -17.75 -16.33
C ILE A 673 -18.49 -16.40 -17.00
N PRO A 674 -19.76 -16.06 -17.29
CA PRO A 674 -20.09 -14.74 -17.81
C PRO A 674 -19.53 -13.61 -16.97
N PRO A 675 -19.03 -12.51 -17.55
CA PRO A 675 -18.35 -11.43 -16.83
C PRO A 675 -19.21 -10.71 -15.77
N ASP A 676 -20.53 -10.83 -15.88
CA ASP A 676 -21.51 -10.28 -14.94
C ASP A 676 -21.78 -11.20 -13.74
N LYS A 677 -21.18 -12.39 -13.73
CA LYS A 677 -21.29 -13.37 -12.64
C LYS A 677 -19.92 -13.57 -12.00
N VAL A 678 -19.80 -13.22 -10.73
CA VAL A 678 -18.57 -13.38 -9.95
C VAL A 678 -18.89 -14.10 -8.66
N GLU A 679 -18.16 -15.17 -8.36
CA GLU A 679 -18.23 -15.79 -7.05
C GLU A 679 -17.43 -14.98 -6.04
N THR A 680 -18.06 -14.65 -4.92
CA THR A 680 -17.38 -14.05 -3.79
C THR A 680 -16.91 -15.14 -2.84
N TYR A 681 -15.64 -15.52 -2.94
CA TYR A 681 -15.06 -16.59 -2.15
C TYR A 681 -15.05 -16.28 -0.65
N ASP A 682 -15.39 -17.27 0.17
CA ASP A 682 -15.47 -17.19 1.64
C ASP A 682 -14.11 -17.48 2.31
N PHE A 683 -13.03 -16.86 1.85
CA PHE A 683 -11.67 -17.15 2.33
C PHE A 683 -11.54 -17.03 3.84
N THR A 684 -12.18 -16.05 4.48
CA THR A 684 -12.16 -15.92 5.95
C THR A 684 -12.65 -17.20 6.63
N SER A 685 -13.77 -17.74 6.18
CA SER A 685 -14.37 -18.97 6.73
C SER A 685 -13.53 -20.21 6.41
N TRP A 686 -12.97 -20.27 5.20
CA TRP A 686 -12.06 -21.36 4.82
C TRP A 686 -10.80 -21.36 5.67
N TYR A 687 -10.19 -20.20 5.91
CA TYR A 687 -9.03 -20.10 6.80
C TYR A 687 -9.37 -20.48 8.24
N GLN A 688 -10.53 -20.07 8.76
CA GLN A 688 -10.97 -20.45 10.10
C GLN A 688 -11.10 -21.97 10.25
N LEU A 689 -11.68 -22.65 9.27
CA LEU A 689 -11.80 -24.11 9.27
C LEU A 689 -10.42 -24.78 9.25
N ILE A 690 -9.53 -24.35 8.33
CA ILE A 690 -8.18 -24.92 8.24
C ILE A 690 -7.41 -24.70 9.54
N ARG A 691 -7.49 -23.50 10.14
CA ARG A 691 -6.84 -23.23 11.43
C ARG A 691 -7.38 -24.08 12.58
N GLY A 692 -8.67 -24.41 12.55
CA GLY A 692 -9.30 -25.29 13.53
C GLY A 692 -8.87 -26.75 13.39
N LEU A 693 -8.77 -27.25 12.17
CA LEU A 693 -8.51 -28.69 11.89
C LEU A 693 -7.02 -28.99 11.66
N ALA A 694 -6.28 -28.09 11.03
CA ALA A 694 -4.87 -28.24 10.69
C ALA A 694 -4.07 -26.96 11.02
N PRO A 695 -3.90 -26.60 12.31
CA PRO A 695 -3.28 -25.31 12.71
C PRO A 695 -1.82 -25.15 12.27
N GLN A 696 -1.12 -26.26 12.00
CA GLN A 696 0.27 -26.26 11.50
C GLN A 696 0.36 -26.13 9.97
N ALA A 697 -0.73 -26.33 9.24
CA ALA A 697 -0.72 -26.21 7.79
C ALA A 697 -0.46 -24.75 7.34
N THR A 698 0.35 -24.56 6.31
CA THR A 698 0.43 -23.29 5.60
C THR A 698 -0.76 -23.15 4.64
N ILE A 699 -1.26 -21.92 4.50
CA ILE A 699 -2.29 -21.58 3.52
C ILE A 699 -1.64 -20.69 2.46
N ALA A 700 -1.53 -21.21 1.26
CA ALA A 700 -0.91 -20.60 0.08
C ALA A 700 -2.00 -20.34 -0.96
N VAL A 701 -1.74 -19.59 -1.75
CA VAL A 701 -1.34 -18.53 -2.56
C VAL A 701 -2.36 -17.40 -2.40
N SER A 702 -3.67 -17.72 -2.50
CA SER A 702 -4.72 -16.88 -1.95
C SER A 702 -4.87 -17.18 -0.45
N GLY A 703 -3.78 -16.99 0.30
CA GLY A 703 -3.69 -17.37 1.71
C GLY A 703 -2.75 -16.49 2.52
N PRO A 704 -2.96 -16.44 3.86
CA PRO A 704 -2.25 -15.52 4.73
C PRO A 704 -0.82 -15.95 5.08
N ASP A 705 -0.38 -17.18 4.74
CA ASP A 705 0.93 -17.67 5.14
C ASP A 705 1.98 -17.59 4.03
N VAL A 706 1.57 -17.78 2.78
CA VAL A 706 2.44 -17.89 1.61
C VAL A 706 1.84 -17.11 0.46
N ARG A 707 2.64 -16.36 -0.25
CA ARG A 707 2.23 -15.62 -1.44
C ARG A 707 2.78 -16.21 -2.72
N TRP A 708 2.04 -16.07 -3.78
CA TRP A 708 2.54 -16.31 -5.13
C TRP A 708 3.66 -15.33 -5.47
N VAL A 709 4.73 -15.77 -6.12
CA VAL A 709 5.86 -14.89 -6.51
C VAL A 709 5.46 -13.85 -7.55
N GLY A 710 4.36 -14.09 -8.29
CA GLY A 710 3.82 -13.20 -9.30
C GLY A 710 4.09 -13.62 -10.74
N ASN A 711 4.62 -14.82 -10.95
CA ASN A 711 4.83 -15.42 -12.28
C ASN A 711 4.94 -16.93 -12.16
N GLU A 712 4.62 -17.66 -13.25
CA GLU A 712 4.70 -19.12 -13.37
C GLU A 712 6.01 -19.58 -14.04
N SER A 713 7.06 -18.80 -13.91
CA SER A 713 8.36 -19.08 -14.51
C SER A 713 9.36 -19.68 -13.52
N GLY A 714 8.99 -19.81 -12.26
CA GLY A 714 9.85 -20.25 -11.17
C GLY A 714 10.93 -19.23 -10.80
N LEU A 715 10.69 -17.93 -11.05
CA LEU A 715 11.70 -16.89 -10.89
C LEU A 715 11.29 -15.87 -9.85
N SER A 716 12.06 -15.77 -8.78
CA SER A 716 11.95 -14.71 -7.77
C SER A 716 12.67 -13.44 -8.19
N ARG A 717 12.32 -12.34 -7.58
CA ARG A 717 13.00 -11.05 -7.74
C ARG A 717 14.48 -11.18 -7.36
N PRO A 718 15.36 -10.35 -7.91
CA PRO A 718 16.77 -10.34 -7.48
C PRO A 718 16.94 -10.20 -5.97
N ASP A 719 16.13 -9.36 -5.34
CA ASP A 719 16.01 -9.22 -3.90
C ASP A 719 14.57 -9.53 -3.47
N GLU A 720 14.34 -10.78 -3.04
CA GLU A 720 13.02 -11.24 -2.64
C GLU A 720 12.85 -11.05 -1.12
N TYR A 721 12.10 -10.05 -0.75
CA TYR A 721 11.79 -9.76 0.65
C TYR A 721 10.60 -10.57 1.13
N THR A 722 10.68 -11.04 2.38
CA THR A 722 9.58 -11.78 3.01
C THR A 722 8.61 -10.85 3.75
N VAL A 723 9.09 -9.71 4.25
CA VAL A 723 8.23 -8.70 4.87
C VAL A 723 7.82 -7.69 3.80
N VAL A 724 6.53 -7.70 3.46
CA VAL A 724 5.97 -6.91 2.36
C VAL A 724 4.72 -6.13 2.80
N PRO A 725 4.44 -4.98 2.16
CA PRO A 725 3.20 -4.24 2.36
C PRO A 725 2.02 -4.97 1.71
N THR A 726 0.95 -5.16 2.49
CA THR A 726 -0.25 -5.90 2.08
C THR A 726 -1.51 -5.08 2.28
N ILE A 727 -2.53 -5.41 1.49
CA ILE A 727 -3.93 -5.02 1.71
C ILE A 727 -4.75 -6.26 2.01
N THR A 728 -5.93 -6.09 2.58
CA THR A 728 -6.91 -7.17 2.77
C THR A 728 -8.08 -6.94 1.83
N LYS A 729 -8.37 -7.91 0.96
CA LYS A 729 -9.53 -7.88 0.08
C LYS A 729 -10.85 -7.96 0.88
N PRO A 730 -11.97 -7.53 0.33
CA PRO A 730 -13.27 -7.64 1.02
C PRO A 730 -13.63 -9.07 1.44
N ASN A 731 -13.18 -10.08 0.71
CA ASN A 731 -13.37 -11.50 1.02
C ASN A 731 -12.39 -12.06 2.08
N GLY A 732 -11.55 -11.20 2.67
CA GLY A 732 -10.60 -11.55 3.72
C GLY A 732 -9.23 -12.05 3.24
N ALA A 733 -9.05 -12.30 1.95
CA ALA A 733 -7.76 -12.71 1.43
C ALA A 733 -6.75 -11.56 1.45
N PRO A 734 -5.48 -11.81 1.78
CA PRO A 734 -4.42 -10.82 1.61
C PRO A 734 -4.13 -10.57 0.13
N ASP A 735 -3.66 -9.38 -0.18
CA ASP A 735 -3.18 -9.04 -1.51
C ASP A 735 -1.99 -8.08 -1.44
N TYR A 736 -1.30 -7.94 -2.55
CA TYR A 736 -0.18 -7.03 -2.69
C TYR A 736 -0.64 -5.57 -2.74
N ALA A 737 -0.09 -4.73 -1.89
CA ALA A 737 -0.32 -3.28 -1.99
C ALA A 737 0.30 -2.68 -3.27
N LEU A 738 1.40 -3.23 -3.76
CA LEU A 738 2.10 -2.76 -4.97
C LEU A 738 1.77 -3.59 -6.23
N GLY A 739 0.86 -4.56 -6.14
CA GLY A 739 0.62 -5.54 -7.19
C GLY A 739 1.74 -6.58 -7.31
N TYR A 740 1.38 -7.77 -7.77
CA TYR A 740 2.28 -8.93 -7.84
C TYR A 740 3.45 -8.74 -8.82
N ALA A 741 3.28 -7.93 -9.87
CA ALA A 741 4.29 -7.68 -10.90
C ALA A 741 5.37 -6.66 -10.49
N ALA A 742 5.23 -5.99 -9.33
CA ALA A 742 6.22 -5.02 -8.89
C ALA A 742 7.61 -5.64 -8.72
N ALA A 743 8.63 -4.98 -9.26
CA ALA A 743 10.01 -5.46 -9.25
C ALA A 743 10.65 -5.46 -7.85
N ASP A 744 10.06 -4.72 -6.92
CA ASP A 744 10.48 -4.61 -5.54
C ASP A 744 9.24 -4.63 -4.64
N GLN A 745 9.25 -5.48 -3.63
CA GLN A 745 8.11 -5.66 -2.73
C GLN A 745 8.41 -5.31 -1.28
N GLY A 746 9.67 -5.16 -0.88
CA GLY A 746 9.98 -5.04 0.52
C GLY A 746 11.19 -4.18 0.87
N SER A 747 11.90 -3.57 -0.08
CA SER A 747 12.92 -2.58 0.23
C SER A 747 12.33 -1.37 0.96
N ARG A 748 13.15 -0.52 1.52
CA ARG A 748 12.70 0.74 2.15
C ARG A 748 11.82 1.57 1.21
N ARG A 749 12.17 1.61 -0.08
CA ARG A 749 11.38 2.28 -1.11
C ARG A 749 10.02 1.60 -1.32
N ALA A 750 9.99 0.28 -1.36
CA ALA A 750 8.76 -0.48 -1.51
C ALA A 750 7.85 -0.34 -0.28
N LEU A 751 8.41 -0.26 0.93
CA LEU A 751 7.62 0.01 2.14
C LEU A 751 6.89 1.36 2.06
N LEU A 752 7.58 2.42 1.61
CA LEU A 752 6.97 3.74 1.39
C LEU A 752 5.92 3.69 0.28
N ALA A 753 6.28 3.14 -0.86
CA ALA A 753 5.37 3.02 -2.01
C ALA A 753 4.11 2.21 -1.66
N GLY A 754 4.26 1.13 -0.89
CA GLY A 754 3.14 0.33 -0.40
C GLY A 754 2.21 1.10 0.53
N ARG A 755 2.77 1.88 1.48
CA ARG A 755 1.99 2.82 2.30
C ARG A 755 1.16 3.77 1.43
N ASP A 756 1.80 4.38 0.42
CA ASP A 756 1.18 5.36 -0.47
C ASP A 756 0.15 4.71 -1.41
N ALA A 757 0.32 3.43 -1.72
CA ALA A 757 -0.65 2.59 -2.44
C ALA A 757 -1.78 2.06 -1.54
N GLY A 758 -1.85 2.46 -0.27
CA GLY A 758 -2.94 2.09 0.63
C GLY A 758 -2.72 0.77 1.39
N ALA A 759 -1.47 0.33 1.57
CA ALA A 759 -1.19 -0.83 2.43
C ALA A 759 -1.85 -0.67 3.80
N THR A 760 -2.54 -1.71 4.24
CA THR A 760 -3.16 -1.77 5.58
C THR A 760 -2.24 -2.43 6.61
N ALA A 761 -1.28 -3.24 6.15
CA ALA A 761 -0.31 -3.90 7.01
C ALA A 761 1.04 -4.15 6.31
N LEU A 762 2.08 -4.34 7.11
CA LEU A 762 3.27 -5.11 6.75
C LEU A 762 3.11 -6.51 7.33
N ALA A 763 3.36 -7.55 6.53
CA ALA A 763 3.19 -8.94 6.95
C ALA A 763 4.40 -9.79 6.59
N TRP A 764 4.65 -10.83 7.40
CA TRP A 764 5.54 -11.92 7.01
C TRP A 764 4.81 -12.78 5.99
N TRP A 765 5.16 -12.64 4.72
CA TRP A 765 4.47 -13.27 3.61
C TRP A 765 5.49 -13.78 2.59
N PRO A 766 6.12 -14.95 2.84
CA PRO A 766 7.17 -15.53 2.00
C PRO A 766 6.64 -15.91 0.63
N ALA A 767 7.51 -15.81 -0.37
CA ALA A 767 7.19 -16.13 -1.76
C ALA A 767 7.30 -17.62 -2.05
N GLU A 768 6.37 -18.14 -2.82
CA GLU A 768 6.43 -19.40 -3.53
C GLU A 768 6.62 -19.14 -5.03
N SER A 769 7.60 -19.82 -5.63
CA SER A 769 7.94 -19.71 -7.05
C SER A 769 7.52 -21.00 -7.74
N ASP A 770 6.35 -20.97 -8.35
CA ASP A 770 5.79 -22.09 -9.09
C ASP A 770 6.23 -22.13 -10.55
N VAL A 771 6.38 -23.34 -11.07
CA VAL A 771 6.70 -23.60 -12.46
C VAL A 771 6.46 -25.07 -12.79
N SER A 772 6.03 -25.36 -14.00
CA SER A 772 5.95 -26.75 -14.45
C SER A 772 7.26 -27.22 -15.07
N ILE A 773 7.60 -28.50 -14.85
CA ILE A 773 8.73 -29.14 -15.54
C ILE A 773 8.52 -29.24 -17.05
N ARG A 774 7.27 -29.22 -17.51
CA ARG A 774 6.85 -29.20 -18.92
C ARG A 774 6.28 -27.84 -19.30
N GLU A 775 5.80 -27.70 -20.54
CA GLU A 775 5.16 -26.45 -20.98
C GLU A 775 3.78 -26.26 -20.34
N GLY A 776 2.98 -27.33 -20.24
CA GLY A 776 1.67 -27.34 -19.58
C GLY A 776 1.74 -27.73 -18.11
N TRP A 777 0.63 -27.52 -17.39
CA TRP A 777 0.46 -27.98 -16.02
C TRP A 777 0.09 -29.47 -15.96
N PHE A 778 -0.79 -29.94 -16.86
CA PHE A 778 -1.09 -31.34 -17.04
C PHE A 778 -0.11 -32.01 -18.02
N HIS A 779 -0.01 -33.35 -17.98
CA HIS A 779 0.90 -34.08 -18.83
C HIS A 779 0.41 -34.14 -20.28
N HIS A 780 1.28 -33.76 -21.22
CA HIS A 780 1.11 -33.92 -22.65
C HIS A 780 2.28 -34.74 -23.22
N PRO A 781 2.03 -35.87 -23.88
CA PRO A 781 3.09 -36.81 -24.29
C PRO A 781 4.08 -36.22 -25.29
N GLU A 782 3.66 -35.20 -26.07
CA GLU A 782 4.50 -34.50 -27.04
C GLU A 782 5.42 -33.45 -26.44
N GLN A 783 5.19 -33.07 -25.17
CA GLN A 783 6.03 -32.08 -24.48
C GLN A 783 7.25 -32.74 -23.85
N GLU A 784 8.38 -32.05 -23.91
CA GLU A 784 9.63 -32.46 -23.28
C GLU A 784 9.82 -31.74 -21.93
N PRO A 785 10.49 -32.38 -20.94
CA PRO A 785 10.88 -31.68 -19.74
C PRO A 785 11.86 -30.56 -20.02
N ARG A 786 11.80 -29.47 -19.25
CA ARG A 786 12.76 -28.36 -19.30
C ARG A 786 14.19 -28.91 -19.29
N SER A 787 15.08 -28.19 -19.96
CA SER A 787 16.49 -28.56 -19.98
C SER A 787 17.11 -28.50 -18.59
N LEU A 788 18.18 -29.25 -18.38
CA LEU A 788 18.95 -29.23 -17.14
C LEU A 788 19.44 -27.83 -16.74
N ASN A 789 19.82 -27.02 -17.74
CA ASN A 789 20.25 -25.64 -17.49
C ASN A 789 19.09 -24.74 -17.03
N GLN A 790 17.90 -24.90 -17.59
CA GLN A 790 16.72 -24.14 -17.17
C GLN A 790 16.32 -24.47 -15.71
N LEU A 791 16.25 -25.76 -15.36
CA LEU A 791 15.93 -26.18 -13.99
C LEU A 791 16.98 -25.70 -12.98
N THR A 792 18.27 -25.74 -13.37
CA THR A 792 19.35 -25.25 -12.52
C THR A 792 19.27 -23.72 -12.32
N ASP A 793 18.96 -22.98 -13.38
CA ASP A 793 18.76 -21.52 -13.32
C ASP A 793 17.57 -21.16 -12.45
N ILE A 794 16.46 -21.89 -12.59
CA ILE A 794 15.26 -21.77 -11.75
C ILE A 794 15.61 -21.95 -10.26
N TYR A 795 16.36 -22.99 -9.91
CA TYR A 795 16.78 -23.23 -8.52
C TYR A 795 17.56 -22.04 -7.94
N TYR A 796 18.54 -21.52 -8.67
CA TYR A 796 19.32 -20.38 -8.22
C TYR A 796 18.52 -19.08 -8.17
N LYS A 797 17.49 -18.94 -8.98
CA LYS A 797 16.64 -17.76 -9.05
C LYS A 797 15.35 -17.87 -8.23
N SER A 798 15.11 -19.00 -7.59
CA SER A 798 14.04 -19.17 -6.60
C SER A 798 14.62 -19.42 -5.20
N VAL A 799 15.07 -20.66 -4.92
CA VAL A 799 15.68 -21.03 -3.63
C VAL A 799 16.87 -20.13 -3.29
N GLY A 800 17.72 -19.86 -4.29
CA GLY A 800 18.87 -18.97 -4.12
C GLY A 800 18.53 -17.49 -3.95
N ARG A 801 17.25 -17.11 -3.93
CA ARG A 801 16.73 -15.75 -3.74
C ARG A 801 15.62 -15.67 -2.70
N ASN A 802 15.72 -16.49 -1.65
CA ASN A 802 14.81 -16.45 -0.52
C ASN A 802 13.34 -16.81 -0.85
N SER A 803 13.12 -17.68 -1.83
CA SER A 803 11.79 -18.23 -2.15
C SER A 803 11.78 -19.74 -2.02
N VAL A 804 10.62 -20.34 -1.82
CA VAL A 804 10.43 -21.79 -1.96
C VAL A 804 10.09 -22.09 -3.40
N LEU A 805 10.76 -23.05 -4.00
CA LEU A 805 10.47 -23.53 -5.35
C LEU A 805 9.34 -24.56 -5.28
N LEU A 806 8.27 -24.35 -6.04
CA LEU A 806 7.19 -25.28 -6.27
C LEU A 806 7.25 -25.76 -7.72
N LEU A 807 7.83 -26.96 -7.93
CA LEU A 807 8.00 -27.52 -9.28
C LEU A 807 6.90 -28.55 -9.56
N ASN A 808 6.10 -28.29 -10.57
CA ASN A 808 5.08 -29.23 -11.03
C ASN A 808 5.70 -30.38 -11.85
N VAL A 809 5.32 -31.61 -11.48
CA VAL A 809 5.67 -32.83 -12.19
C VAL A 809 4.37 -33.60 -12.45
N PRO A 810 3.80 -33.48 -13.66
CA PRO A 810 2.49 -34.09 -13.95
C PRO A 810 2.60 -35.57 -14.28
N PRO A 811 1.76 -36.42 -13.68
CA PRO A 811 1.66 -37.83 -14.10
C PRO A 811 1.02 -37.98 -15.47
N ASP A 812 1.42 -39.01 -16.19
CA ASP A 812 0.86 -39.41 -17.47
C ASP A 812 -0.53 -40.09 -17.32
N ARG A 813 -1.13 -40.47 -18.45
CA ARG A 813 -2.42 -41.18 -18.46
C ARG A 813 -2.39 -42.56 -17.80
N ASP A 814 -1.20 -43.17 -17.62
CA ASP A 814 -1.07 -44.40 -16.86
C ASP A 814 -1.15 -44.16 -15.33
N GLY A 815 -0.99 -42.91 -14.87
CA GLY A 815 -0.92 -42.51 -13.49
C GLY A 815 0.51 -42.61 -12.90
N ARG A 816 1.54 -42.42 -13.73
CA ARG A 816 2.96 -42.43 -13.33
C ARG A 816 3.65 -41.16 -13.82
N PHE A 817 4.71 -40.75 -13.13
CA PHE A 817 5.60 -39.74 -13.74
C PHE A 817 6.26 -40.34 -14.98
N ASP A 818 6.28 -39.57 -16.08
CA ASP A 818 6.95 -39.94 -17.32
C ASP A 818 8.43 -40.21 -17.06
N ASP A 819 8.96 -41.29 -17.66
CA ASP A 819 10.35 -41.71 -17.45
C ASP A 819 11.35 -40.58 -17.85
N ARG A 820 11.01 -39.71 -18.80
CA ARG A 820 11.82 -38.56 -19.17
C ARG A 820 11.91 -37.52 -18.05
N ASP A 821 10.81 -37.29 -17.30
CA ASP A 821 10.78 -36.38 -16.17
C ASP A 821 11.57 -36.96 -14.99
N VAL A 822 11.41 -38.28 -14.73
CA VAL A 822 12.18 -38.99 -13.70
C VAL A 822 13.68 -38.90 -13.96
N ALA A 823 14.10 -39.16 -15.19
CA ALA A 823 15.50 -39.03 -15.59
C ALA A 823 16.00 -37.58 -15.44
N ARG A 824 15.22 -36.59 -15.89
CA ARG A 824 15.61 -35.19 -15.81
C ARG A 824 15.75 -34.72 -14.35
N LEU A 825 14.87 -35.12 -13.46
CA LEU A 825 14.96 -34.78 -12.05
C LEU A 825 16.20 -35.40 -11.38
N ALA A 826 16.55 -36.66 -11.76
CA ALA A 826 17.76 -37.32 -11.28
C ALA A 826 19.04 -36.60 -11.78
N GLU A 827 19.09 -36.25 -13.07
CA GLU A 827 20.17 -35.46 -13.65
C GLU A 827 20.33 -34.10 -12.96
N TRP A 828 19.20 -33.42 -12.70
CA TRP A 828 19.18 -32.12 -12.03
C TRP A 828 19.70 -32.23 -10.59
N ARG A 829 19.28 -33.25 -9.84
CA ARG A 829 19.78 -33.50 -8.49
C ARG A 829 21.29 -33.76 -8.48
N ALA A 830 21.78 -34.57 -9.42
CA ALA A 830 23.21 -34.84 -9.59
C ALA A 830 23.99 -33.54 -9.95
N ARG A 831 23.41 -32.70 -10.80
CA ARG A 831 24.00 -31.41 -11.18
C ARG A 831 24.13 -30.46 -10.00
N LEU A 832 23.10 -30.27 -9.19
CA LEU A 832 23.15 -29.42 -8.00
C LEU A 832 24.16 -29.95 -6.98
N ALA A 833 24.23 -31.27 -6.78
CA ALA A 833 25.22 -31.90 -5.91
C ALA A 833 26.66 -31.71 -6.44
N ALA A 834 26.87 -31.75 -7.75
CA ALA A 834 28.19 -31.50 -8.35
C ALA A 834 28.60 -30.04 -8.28
N GLU A 835 27.65 -29.10 -8.31
CA GLU A 835 27.91 -27.68 -8.23
C GLU A 835 28.10 -27.16 -6.79
N MET A 836 27.58 -27.87 -5.80
CA MET A 836 27.70 -27.59 -4.36
C MET A 836 28.09 -28.89 -3.62
N PRO A 837 29.29 -29.46 -3.85
CA PRO A 837 29.63 -30.82 -3.43
C PRO A 837 29.88 -30.92 -1.92
N SER A 838 30.65 -29.99 -1.38
CA SER A 838 31.04 -29.95 0.04
C SER A 838 31.21 -28.53 0.49
N ASP A 839 30.55 -28.17 1.58
CA ASP A 839 30.71 -26.86 2.19
C ASP A 839 32.08 -26.75 2.87
N VAL A 840 32.98 -25.99 2.27
CA VAL A 840 34.35 -25.79 2.80
C VAL A 840 34.39 -24.79 3.96
N ALA A 841 33.29 -24.07 4.22
CA ALA A 841 33.13 -23.19 5.36
C ALA A 841 32.51 -23.89 6.57
N LEU A 842 31.93 -25.08 6.40
CA LEU A 842 31.33 -25.84 7.49
C LEU A 842 32.36 -26.15 8.58
N HIS A 843 32.09 -25.77 9.82
CA HIS A 843 32.96 -25.86 11.00
C HIS A 843 34.29 -25.11 10.88
N ALA A 844 34.46 -24.29 9.83
CA ALA A 844 35.67 -23.46 9.67
C ALA A 844 35.76 -22.39 10.76
N PRO A 845 37.01 -22.02 11.18
CA PRO A 845 37.20 -20.99 12.17
C PRO A 845 36.62 -19.64 11.70
N ALA A 846 35.66 -19.11 12.46
CA ALA A 846 35.07 -17.83 12.18
C ALA A 846 35.38 -16.80 13.27
N SER A 847 35.61 -15.56 12.89
CA SER A 847 35.87 -14.41 13.74
C SER A 847 35.17 -13.15 13.18
N GLY A 848 34.94 -12.17 14.02
CA GLY A 848 34.29 -10.93 13.60
C GLY A 848 33.85 -10.07 14.78
N ASP A 849 33.26 -8.91 14.47
CA ASP A 849 32.61 -8.09 15.47
C ASP A 849 31.19 -8.67 15.79
N GLY A 850 30.64 -8.32 16.94
CA GLY A 850 29.37 -8.89 17.39
C GLY A 850 29.52 -10.20 18.19
N ALA A 851 28.45 -11.01 18.23
CA ALA A 851 28.37 -12.19 19.07
C ALA A 851 28.35 -13.51 18.27
N ASN A 852 28.97 -14.55 18.82
CA ASN A 852 28.90 -15.93 18.33
C ASN A 852 29.31 -16.12 16.85
N PRO A 853 30.49 -15.66 16.39
CA PRO A 853 30.86 -15.73 14.98
C PRO A 853 30.88 -17.16 14.42
N ARG A 854 31.21 -18.17 15.23
CA ARG A 854 31.23 -19.58 14.78
C ARG A 854 29.86 -20.16 14.48
N ALA A 855 28.81 -19.58 15.01
CA ALA A 855 27.44 -20.06 14.77
C ALA A 855 27.01 -19.96 13.30
N ALA A 856 27.64 -19.10 12.52
CA ALA A 856 27.35 -18.99 11.09
C ALA A 856 27.94 -20.14 10.24
N THR A 857 28.84 -20.96 10.83
CA THR A 857 29.53 -22.06 10.13
C THR A 857 29.34 -23.40 10.82
N ASP A 858 28.46 -23.51 11.82
CA ASP A 858 28.25 -24.74 12.61
C ASP A 858 27.24 -25.71 11.98
N GLY A 859 26.58 -25.32 10.89
CA GLY A 859 25.59 -26.13 10.19
C GLY A 859 24.20 -26.15 10.86
N ASN A 860 24.00 -25.37 11.91
CA ASN A 860 22.75 -25.33 12.66
C ASN A 860 22.00 -24.02 12.40
N LEU A 861 20.90 -24.07 11.66
CA LEU A 861 20.06 -22.90 11.35
C LEU A 861 19.34 -22.28 12.57
N ASP A 862 19.48 -22.89 13.76
CA ASP A 862 18.92 -22.38 15.02
C ASP A 862 19.95 -21.64 15.87
N THR A 863 21.18 -21.51 15.39
CA THR A 863 22.24 -20.68 15.95
C THR A 863 22.64 -19.61 14.95
N ALA A 864 23.18 -18.49 15.41
CA ALA A 864 23.56 -17.40 14.50
C ALA A 864 24.71 -16.54 15.04
N TRP A 865 25.56 -16.07 14.15
CA TRP A 865 26.33 -14.86 14.41
C TRP A 865 25.38 -13.66 14.47
N VAL A 866 25.55 -12.82 15.50
CA VAL A 866 24.74 -11.62 15.68
C VAL A 866 25.60 -10.40 15.46
N ALA A 867 25.28 -9.60 14.47
CA ALA A 867 25.97 -8.35 14.18
C ALA A 867 25.88 -7.36 15.38
N PRO A 868 26.88 -6.50 15.60
CA PRO A 868 26.93 -5.64 16.79
C PRO A 868 25.84 -4.56 16.81
N ALA A 869 25.37 -4.13 15.65
CA ALA A 869 24.30 -3.13 15.49
C ALA A 869 23.65 -3.24 14.11
N ALA A 870 22.54 -2.53 13.90
CA ALA A 870 21.97 -2.33 12.57
C ALA A 870 22.99 -1.66 11.64
N SER A 871 23.00 -2.10 10.39
CA SER A 871 23.88 -1.60 9.31
C SER A 871 25.38 -1.63 9.67
N LYS A 872 25.75 -2.54 10.57
CA LYS A 872 27.13 -2.71 11.02
C LYS A 872 27.39 -4.17 11.34
N GLY A 873 28.49 -4.69 10.83
CA GLY A 873 28.92 -6.04 11.15
C GLY A 873 29.88 -6.61 10.12
N THR A 874 30.88 -7.31 10.60
CA THR A 874 31.90 -7.97 9.80
C THR A 874 32.11 -9.38 10.36
N LEU A 875 31.95 -10.38 9.48
CA LEU A 875 32.22 -11.78 9.80
C LEU A 875 33.26 -12.32 8.84
N SER A 876 34.33 -12.88 9.34
CA SER A 876 35.42 -13.50 8.56
C SER A 876 35.52 -14.99 8.87
N VAL A 877 35.67 -15.81 7.83
CA VAL A 877 35.87 -17.26 7.94
C VAL A 877 37.15 -17.66 7.29
N ARG A 878 37.97 -18.43 7.99
CA ARG A 878 39.22 -18.95 7.46
C ARG A 878 38.98 -20.29 6.80
N LEU A 879 39.32 -20.39 5.52
CA LEU A 879 39.22 -21.60 4.71
C LEU A 879 40.56 -22.36 4.68
N PRO A 880 40.54 -23.64 4.26
CA PRO A 880 41.79 -24.34 3.94
C PRO A 880 42.58 -23.60 2.83
N THR A 881 43.91 -23.63 2.97
CA THR A 881 44.79 -22.94 2.02
C THR A 881 44.56 -23.40 0.59
N GLY A 882 44.42 -22.45 -0.33
CA GLY A 882 44.20 -22.71 -1.75
C GLY A 882 42.80 -23.20 -2.10
N THR A 883 41.82 -22.96 -1.24
CA THR A 883 40.41 -23.32 -1.53
C THR A 883 39.88 -22.51 -2.72
N SER A 884 39.30 -23.25 -3.69
CA SER A 884 38.58 -22.64 -4.81
C SER A 884 37.10 -22.47 -4.46
N VAL A 885 36.62 -21.24 -4.48
CA VAL A 885 35.23 -20.89 -4.18
C VAL A 885 34.52 -20.37 -5.43
N ARG A 886 33.42 -20.95 -5.79
CA ARG A 886 32.53 -20.53 -6.88
C ARG A 886 31.19 -20.00 -6.39
N ARG A 887 30.70 -20.52 -5.24
CA ARG A 887 29.42 -20.10 -4.65
C ARG A 887 29.57 -19.80 -3.19
N VAL A 888 28.85 -18.78 -2.75
CA VAL A 888 28.68 -18.44 -1.33
C VAL A 888 27.20 -18.45 -1.01
N VAL A 889 26.85 -19.14 0.07
CA VAL A 889 25.46 -19.19 0.58
C VAL A 889 25.38 -18.44 1.89
N LEU A 890 24.43 -17.53 1.98
CA LEU A 890 24.08 -16.80 3.18
C LEU A 890 22.65 -17.17 3.61
N GLY A 891 22.42 -17.29 4.92
CA GLY A 891 21.08 -17.51 5.48
C GLY A 891 20.93 -16.80 6.80
N GLU A 892 19.84 -16.07 6.99
CA GLU A 892 19.49 -15.47 8.27
C GLU A 892 18.74 -16.46 9.17
N ASP A 893 18.87 -16.32 10.48
CA ASP A 893 17.96 -16.94 11.43
C ASP A 893 16.61 -16.21 11.35
N ILE A 894 15.77 -16.63 10.41
CA ILE A 894 14.49 -15.99 10.08
C ILE A 894 13.50 -15.97 11.24
N ARG A 895 13.68 -16.79 12.28
CA ARG A 895 12.85 -16.76 13.51
C ARG A 895 12.89 -15.38 14.17
N TYR A 896 13.95 -14.61 13.92
CA TYR A 896 14.12 -13.23 14.37
C TYR A 896 13.88 -12.19 13.28
N GLY A 897 13.20 -12.60 12.20
CA GLY A 897 12.88 -11.75 11.07
C GLY A 897 13.99 -11.69 10.03
N MET A 898 13.75 -10.96 8.98
CA MET A 898 14.67 -10.70 7.88
C MET A 898 15.22 -9.28 8.03
N GLN A 899 16.53 -9.16 8.26
CA GLN A 899 17.12 -7.89 8.63
C GLN A 899 18.08 -7.32 7.58
N ALA A 900 18.79 -8.17 6.84
CA ALA A 900 19.78 -7.75 5.85
C ALA A 900 19.13 -7.05 4.65
N GLU A 901 19.66 -5.88 4.29
CA GLU A 901 19.20 -5.10 3.13
C GLU A 901 20.31 -4.91 2.10
N SER A 902 21.57 -4.83 2.50
CA SER A 902 22.72 -4.86 1.60
C SER A 902 24.02 -5.25 2.30
N GLY A 903 24.90 -5.83 1.55
CA GLY A 903 26.24 -6.18 2.01
C GLY A 903 27.16 -6.65 0.89
N VAL A 904 28.37 -6.98 1.26
CA VAL A 904 29.40 -7.46 0.33
C VAL A 904 30.04 -8.73 0.85
N VAL A 905 30.47 -9.59 -0.10
CA VAL A 905 31.34 -10.73 0.15
C VAL A 905 32.73 -10.38 -0.40
N GLU A 906 33.73 -10.59 0.41
CA GLU A 906 35.14 -10.32 0.07
C GLU A 906 35.96 -11.59 0.30
N VAL A 907 37.03 -11.74 -0.47
CA VAL A 907 38.04 -12.78 -0.33
C VAL A 907 39.40 -12.18 0.00
N GLN A 908 40.22 -12.94 0.71
CA GLN A 908 41.60 -12.52 1.00
C GLN A 908 42.50 -12.94 -0.17
N ASP A 909 43.17 -11.97 -0.75
CA ASP A 909 44.11 -12.13 -1.83
C ASP A 909 45.43 -11.42 -1.49
N GLY A 910 46.52 -12.19 -1.32
CA GLY A 910 47.82 -11.63 -0.94
C GLY A 910 47.85 -10.78 0.33
N GLY A 911 46.96 -11.07 1.30
CA GLY A 911 46.79 -10.31 2.53
C GLY A 911 45.83 -9.12 2.44
N THR A 912 45.33 -8.78 1.25
CA THR A 912 44.33 -7.72 1.00
C THR A 912 42.94 -8.30 0.83
N TRP A 913 41.93 -7.55 1.23
CA TRP A 913 40.52 -7.94 0.99
C TRP A 913 40.04 -7.37 -0.33
N ARG A 914 39.48 -8.23 -1.17
CA ARG A 914 38.90 -7.88 -2.47
C ARG A 914 37.45 -8.31 -2.52
N GLN A 915 36.56 -7.40 -2.88
CA GLN A 915 35.14 -7.67 -3.08
C GLN A 915 34.94 -8.59 -4.29
N VAL A 916 34.12 -9.63 -4.12
CA VAL A 916 33.80 -10.62 -5.16
C VAL A 916 32.30 -10.74 -5.43
N ALA A 917 31.45 -10.31 -4.50
CA ALA A 917 30.02 -10.24 -4.72
C ALA A 917 29.36 -9.16 -3.85
N THR A 918 28.18 -8.75 -4.24
CA THR A 918 27.24 -7.94 -3.47
C THR A 918 25.96 -8.72 -3.20
N PHE A 919 25.26 -8.38 -2.16
CA PHE A 919 23.92 -8.92 -1.89
C PHE A 919 23.00 -7.82 -1.36
N GLY A 920 21.72 -7.96 -1.67
CA GLY A 920 20.64 -7.18 -1.08
C GLY A 920 19.96 -7.99 0.04
N ALA A 921 18.72 -8.41 -0.22
CA ALA A 921 17.97 -9.27 0.69
C ALA A 921 18.64 -10.64 0.86
N VAL A 922 18.70 -11.16 2.10
CA VAL A 922 19.21 -12.51 2.40
C VAL A 922 18.07 -13.46 2.76
N GLY A 923 17.37 -13.21 3.85
CA GLY A 923 16.30 -14.05 4.35
C GLY A 923 16.73 -15.49 4.67
N HIS A 924 15.87 -16.49 4.36
CA HIS A 924 16.18 -17.87 4.66
C HIS A 924 17.42 -18.37 3.90
N LYS A 925 17.53 -18.05 2.61
CA LYS A 925 18.68 -18.47 1.79
C LYS A 925 18.97 -17.49 0.65
N ARG A 926 20.23 -17.12 0.54
CA ARG A 926 20.78 -16.37 -0.58
C ARG A 926 22.00 -17.11 -1.16
N ILE A 927 21.93 -17.53 -2.41
CA ILE A 927 23.05 -18.16 -3.12
C ILE A 927 23.66 -17.12 -4.06
N LEU A 928 24.94 -16.81 -3.84
CA LEU A 928 25.73 -15.92 -4.66
C LEU A 928 26.67 -16.74 -5.53
N THR A 929 26.47 -16.71 -6.85
CA THR A 929 27.39 -17.32 -7.81
C THR A 929 28.41 -16.28 -8.24
N LEU A 930 29.67 -16.51 -8.00
CA LEU A 930 30.76 -15.61 -8.39
C LEU A 930 30.96 -15.67 -9.92
N GLU A 931 31.42 -14.57 -10.51
CA GLU A 931 31.69 -14.50 -11.97
C GLU A 931 32.71 -15.54 -12.42
N ALA A 932 33.74 -15.82 -11.60
CA ALA A 932 34.72 -16.88 -11.78
C ALA A 932 34.97 -17.54 -10.41
N ALA A 933 35.48 -18.78 -10.43
CA ALA A 933 35.98 -19.39 -9.20
C ALA A 933 37.20 -18.61 -8.70
N VAL A 934 37.25 -18.38 -7.40
CA VAL A 934 38.33 -17.60 -6.74
C VAL A 934 39.06 -18.49 -5.77
N THR A 935 40.40 -18.55 -5.88
CA THR A 935 41.23 -19.24 -4.89
C THR A 935 41.51 -18.29 -3.73
N THR A 936 41.22 -18.74 -2.50
CA THR A 936 41.36 -17.90 -1.31
C THR A 936 41.53 -18.74 -0.04
N ASP A 937 42.12 -18.15 0.97
CA ASP A 937 42.29 -18.73 2.33
C ASP A 937 41.28 -18.16 3.34
N ALA A 938 40.49 -17.15 2.93
CA ALA A 938 39.50 -16.57 3.81
C ALA A 938 38.39 -15.86 3.04
N LEU A 939 37.19 -15.94 3.58
CA LEU A 939 36.01 -15.18 3.17
C LEU A 939 35.64 -14.16 4.25
N ARG A 940 35.11 -13.02 3.82
CA ARG A 940 34.55 -12.01 4.73
C ARG A 940 33.21 -11.52 4.19
N VAL A 941 32.23 -11.44 5.12
CA VAL A 941 30.93 -10.81 4.85
C VAL A 941 30.88 -9.50 5.63
N ARG A 942 30.55 -8.39 4.97
CA ARG A 942 30.28 -7.11 5.62
C ARG A 942 28.84 -6.66 5.36
N ILE A 943 28.14 -6.34 6.44
CA ILE A 943 26.79 -5.77 6.39
C ILE A 943 26.94 -4.27 6.18
N LEU A 944 26.34 -3.75 5.11
CA LEU A 944 26.33 -2.32 4.78
C LEU A 944 25.03 -1.64 5.21
N GLN A 945 23.89 -2.33 5.03
CA GLN A 945 22.58 -1.84 5.45
C GLN A 945 21.72 -2.97 5.99
N SER A 946 21.02 -2.70 7.08
CA SER A 946 20.04 -3.63 7.66
C SER A 946 19.00 -2.88 8.50
N ARG A 947 17.86 -3.53 8.75
CA ARG A 947 16.76 -2.99 9.57
C ARG A 947 17.04 -3.06 11.07
N ALA A 948 17.72 -4.12 11.47
CA ALA A 948 18.17 -4.40 12.85
C ALA A 948 19.49 -5.17 12.79
N PRO A 949 20.13 -5.52 13.92
CA PRO A 949 21.31 -6.38 13.93
C PRO A 949 21.03 -7.68 13.17
N VAL A 950 21.79 -7.96 12.10
CA VAL A 950 21.66 -9.18 11.31
C VAL A 950 22.01 -10.40 12.15
N ARG A 951 21.26 -11.48 11.99
CA ARG A 951 21.49 -12.79 12.58
C ARG A 951 21.79 -13.78 11.46
N LEU A 952 23.07 -13.97 11.14
CA LEU A 952 23.47 -14.88 10.08
C LEU A 952 23.66 -16.29 10.66
N ALA A 953 22.73 -17.18 10.30
CA ALA A 953 22.73 -18.59 10.73
C ALA A 953 23.55 -19.48 9.79
N GLN A 954 23.77 -19.04 8.55
CA GLN A 954 24.52 -19.79 7.56
C GLN A 954 25.47 -18.89 6.77
N LEU A 955 26.72 -19.30 6.70
CA LEU A 955 27.72 -18.88 5.74
C LEU A 955 28.40 -20.12 5.21
N SER A 956 28.07 -20.52 3.98
CA SER A 956 28.65 -21.68 3.31
C SER A 956 29.43 -21.25 2.07
N ALA A 957 30.41 -22.06 1.67
CA ALA A 957 31.23 -21.81 0.50
C ALA A 957 31.48 -23.11 -0.29
N TYR A 958 31.34 -23.03 -1.64
CA TYR A 958 31.45 -24.16 -2.54
C TYR A 958 32.32 -23.85 -3.74
#